data_72dc5f2109e26d82952a54096dd20934
#
_entry.id   72dc5f2109e26d82952a54096dd20934
#
_cell.length_a   1.000
_cell.length_b   1.000
_cell.length_c   1.000
_cell.angle_alpha   90.00
_cell.angle_beta   90.00
_cell.angle_gamma   90.00
#
_symmetry.space_group_name_H-M   'P 1'
#
loop_
_entity.id
_entity.type
_entity.pdbx_description
1 polymer ?
#
loop_
_entity_poly.entity_id
_entity_poly.type
_entity_poly.pdbx_seq_one_letter_code
_entity_poly.pdbx_strand_id
1 'polypeptide(L)'
;MKKVWLTALLSLFPAVAGAEVYTLPGVVVTAENRKETKDTVFLPHETLTEKDMERMGASNVVEALSTALGVDLSSGSQDSRTVMGSNQLMIRGMNSSQTLVLVDGHRLADEDTASSQNMNLLQRFDLSQVEQIDIIRGADGVSYGSSAMGGVVNIRTKKPGSGESSAGFRLGEGENTLYFHEDPKGKGPFYLSVNGRVTRVRPLSFRRDSFSRSIHYDGFDVPSYGIRRYAGLDGLYDFRNGSTLRLKADYFDEDTSMRFSDASMDASGSPVVLQQDEKSRTERTQWDTSLTYERKTAGNAYSGEVYYSRLKKYSETWNGRPDFKDQIHSPYVPPALTSLTSRLDNLFKKWDYDRAFYEIWGISGKDTITRGSHSLTFGSEWNRSTYTGTRLSRETYSGTGNKDEEGHGQTNGAFYISDAWKVNSRLTFLPSVRLERDSSFGFLGVPAGLSYRFNDHMTWKTSYGKGFRAPSISERYIHLDHMGVTVDGNPDLKAETSRSFDTGLEWKDGKTAWTISWFDQKVKNLIDYEEMAGSAMEYRYVNRKQAELKGLEGEISYALLPRWTVRGTYTYLDVRDRTENTRLPNRSRHTAMVALSYDSKAPYGLSGMIWSAFKRDFYFDDRNYTWNEVNLSLQKHWGEKFTASFGLYNLLDRKIDALYIHGRSWFAGMEMKW
;
A
#
# COMPACT_ATOMS: atom_id res chain seq x y z
N MET A 1 -4.20 24.72 -33.75
CA MET A 1 -3.11 24.81 -32.78
C MET A 1 -2.79 23.51 -32.00
N LYS A 2 -3.46 22.39 -32.27
CA LYS A 2 -3.20 21.09 -31.53
C LYS A 2 -2.15 20.16 -32.16
N LYS A 3 -1.60 20.46 -33.33
CA LYS A 3 -0.61 19.61 -34.03
C LYS A 3 0.85 20.06 -33.91
N VAL A 4 1.13 21.25 -33.38
CA VAL A 4 2.49 21.83 -33.38
C VAL A 4 3.30 21.42 -32.15
N TRP A 5 2.68 21.05 -31.06
CA TRP A 5 3.39 20.70 -29.81
C TRP A 5 4.00 19.30 -29.78
N LEU A 6 3.44 18.34 -30.55
CA LEU A 6 3.98 16.97 -30.57
C LEU A 6 5.31 16.89 -31.35
N THR A 7 5.49 17.78 -32.33
CA THR A 7 6.72 17.81 -33.16
C THR A 7 7.87 18.52 -32.44
N ALA A 8 7.59 19.46 -31.55
CA ALA A 8 8.61 20.19 -30.79
C ALA A 8 9.22 19.36 -29.65
N LEU A 9 8.48 18.41 -29.08
CA LEU A 9 9.00 17.49 -28.06
C LEU A 9 9.93 16.40 -28.64
N LEU A 10 9.72 16.01 -29.90
CA LEU A 10 10.56 15.00 -30.58
C LEU A 10 11.89 15.55 -31.09
N SER A 11 12.05 16.87 -31.23
CA SER A 11 13.27 17.51 -31.71
C SER A 11 14.32 17.78 -30.63
N LEU A 12 14.03 17.54 -29.37
CA LEU A 12 14.96 17.73 -28.24
C LEU A 12 15.88 16.55 -27.96
N PHE A 13 15.74 15.42 -28.68
CA PHE A 13 16.53 14.24 -28.44
C PHE A 13 17.51 13.99 -29.61
N PRO A 14 18.83 13.95 -29.37
CA PRO A 14 19.79 13.62 -30.42
C PRO A 14 19.66 12.15 -30.83
N ALA A 15 19.53 11.92 -32.14
CA ALA A 15 19.58 10.58 -32.71
C ALA A 15 21.03 10.06 -32.64
N VAL A 16 21.28 9.07 -31.78
CA VAL A 16 22.56 8.37 -31.70
C VAL A 16 22.35 6.94 -32.16
N ALA A 17 22.97 6.59 -33.29
CA ALA A 17 23.02 5.24 -33.81
C ALA A 17 24.09 4.41 -33.06
N GLY A 18 23.66 3.43 -32.30
CA GLY A 18 24.50 2.43 -31.67
C GLY A 18 23.61 1.28 -31.19
N ALA A 19 23.75 0.09 -31.77
CA ALA A 19 22.98 -1.09 -31.36
C ALA A 19 23.58 -1.69 -30.09
N GLU A 20 23.07 -1.28 -28.93
CA GLU A 20 23.28 -1.97 -27.66
C GLU A 20 22.17 -2.97 -27.40
N VAL A 21 22.50 -4.20 -27.07
CA VAL A 21 21.58 -5.25 -26.68
C VAL A 21 21.07 -4.93 -25.28
N TYR A 22 19.79 -4.64 -25.16
CA TYR A 22 19.12 -4.37 -23.90
C TYR A 22 18.70 -5.69 -23.24
N THR A 23 19.32 -6.05 -22.13
CA THR A 23 18.81 -7.13 -21.29
C THR A 23 17.84 -6.53 -20.25
N LEU A 24 16.56 -6.90 -20.35
CA LEU A 24 15.58 -6.57 -19.32
C LEU A 24 15.98 -7.25 -17.99
N PRO A 25 15.89 -6.58 -16.85
CA PRO A 25 16.22 -7.16 -15.57
C PRO A 25 15.42 -8.43 -15.33
N GLY A 26 16.08 -9.51 -14.99
CA GLY A 26 15.47 -10.84 -14.90
C GLY A 26 15.63 -11.53 -13.55
N VAL A 27 15.83 -10.77 -12.48
CA VAL A 27 16.02 -11.35 -11.14
C VAL A 27 14.80 -11.03 -10.29
N VAL A 28 14.10 -12.06 -9.89
CA VAL A 28 13.09 -11.99 -8.84
C VAL A 28 13.75 -12.41 -7.55
N VAL A 29 13.64 -11.57 -6.56
CA VAL A 29 14.04 -11.91 -5.19
C VAL A 29 12.77 -12.01 -4.39
N THR A 30 12.38 -13.20 -4.01
CA THR A 30 11.24 -13.42 -3.12
C THR A 30 11.55 -12.89 -1.73
N ALA A 31 10.52 -12.67 -0.90
CA ALA A 31 10.64 -12.35 0.53
C ALA A 31 11.56 -13.32 1.29
N GLU A 32 11.92 -14.41 0.66
CA GLU A 32 12.82 -15.44 1.18
C GLU A 32 14.30 -15.12 1.04
N ASN A 33 14.73 -13.87 0.84
CA ASN A 33 16.17 -13.53 0.74
C ASN A 33 16.96 -14.38 -0.27
N ARG A 34 16.28 -14.91 -1.27
CA ARG A 34 16.86 -15.75 -2.32
C ARG A 34 16.87 -14.98 -3.63
N LYS A 35 18.02 -14.95 -4.31
CA LYS A 35 18.03 -14.74 -5.75
C LYS A 35 17.45 -16.02 -6.39
N GLU A 36 16.13 -16.16 -6.30
CA GLU A 36 15.48 -17.22 -7.04
C GLU A 36 15.49 -16.85 -8.51
N THR A 37 15.79 -17.83 -9.33
CA THR A 37 15.58 -17.68 -10.76
C THR A 37 14.07 -17.57 -10.99
N LYS A 38 13.61 -16.76 -11.97
CA LYS A 38 12.19 -16.64 -12.34
C LYS A 38 11.46 -17.98 -12.49
N ASP A 39 12.20 -19.07 -12.64
CA ASP A 39 11.69 -20.42 -12.82
C ASP A 39 11.12 -21.05 -11.53
N THR A 40 11.40 -20.48 -10.36
CA THR A 40 10.96 -21.02 -9.06
C THR A 40 9.83 -20.21 -8.43
N VAL A 41 9.43 -19.09 -9.00
CA VAL A 41 8.25 -18.31 -8.58
C VAL A 41 7.07 -18.67 -9.46
N PHE A 42 6.03 -19.27 -8.86
CA PHE A 42 4.87 -19.83 -9.56
C PHE A 42 3.68 -18.89 -9.61
N LEU A 43 3.57 -17.99 -8.64
CA LEU A 43 2.55 -16.94 -8.64
C LEU A 43 2.98 -15.78 -9.55
N PRO A 44 2.01 -15.09 -10.16
CA PRO A 44 2.30 -13.84 -10.86
C PRO A 44 2.93 -12.83 -9.90
N HIS A 45 4.08 -12.34 -10.24
CA HIS A 45 4.85 -11.41 -9.41
C HIS A 45 5.44 -10.28 -10.24
N GLU A 46 5.71 -9.17 -9.57
CA GLU A 46 6.37 -8.00 -10.12
C GLU A 46 7.35 -7.46 -9.09
N THR A 47 8.48 -6.97 -9.54
CA THR A 47 9.45 -6.27 -8.71
C THR A 47 9.64 -4.87 -9.26
N LEU A 48 9.37 -3.88 -8.44
CA LEU A 48 9.71 -2.48 -8.70
C LEU A 48 11.08 -2.20 -8.09
N THR A 49 12.05 -1.92 -8.94
CA THR A 49 13.41 -1.58 -8.52
C THR A 49 13.54 -0.11 -8.15
N GLU A 50 14.62 0.26 -7.43
CA GLU A 50 14.95 1.66 -7.15
C GLU A 50 14.90 2.52 -8.43
N LYS A 51 15.48 2.05 -9.54
CA LYS A 51 15.44 2.76 -10.83
C LYS A 51 14.04 2.94 -11.41
N ASP A 52 13.14 1.98 -11.20
CA ASP A 52 11.76 2.11 -11.65
C ASP A 52 11.04 3.18 -10.84
N MET A 53 11.25 3.21 -9.52
CA MET A 53 10.69 4.22 -8.61
C MET A 53 11.25 5.63 -8.90
N GLU A 54 12.56 5.75 -9.14
CA GLU A 54 13.20 6.99 -9.56
C GLU A 54 12.61 7.51 -10.88
N ARG A 55 12.49 6.66 -11.92
CA ARG A 55 11.92 7.06 -13.22
C ARG A 55 10.50 7.58 -13.13
N MET A 56 9.68 6.99 -12.27
CA MET A 56 8.31 7.46 -12.00
C MET A 56 8.31 8.78 -11.24
N GLY A 57 9.41 9.12 -10.57
CA GLY A 57 9.47 10.23 -9.65
C GLY A 57 8.59 10.01 -8.43
N ALA A 58 8.38 8.77 -8.04
CA ALA A 58 7.58 8.43 -6.86
C ALA A 58 8.20 9.03 -5.59
N SER A 59 7.37 9.54 -4.68
CA SER A 59 7.80 10.11 -3.40
C SER A 59 7.64 9.14 -2.23
N ASN A 60 6.82 8.12 -2.40
CA ASN A 60 6.52 7.10 -1.39
C ASN A 60 6.12 5.78 -2.05
N VAL A 61 6.00 4.75 -1.24
CA VAL A 61 5.67 3.39 -1.70
C VAL A 61 4.30 3.31 -2.37
N VAL A 62 3.32 4.09 -1.92
CA VAL A 62 1.96 4.08 -2.50
C VAL A 62 1.99 4.57 -3.95
N GLU A 63 2.70 5.68 -4.21
CA GLU A 63 2.87 6.19 -5.58
C GLU A 63 3.60 5.19 -6.48
N ALA A 64 4.63 4.51 -5.96
CA ALA A 64 5.32 3.46 -6.69
C ALA A 64 4.38 2.30 -7.05
N LEU A 65 3.58 1.82 -6.10
CA LEU A 65 2.63 0.72 -6.28
C LEU A 65 1.49 1.05 -7.25
N SER A 66 1.17 2.33 -7.44
CA SER A 66 0.06 2.76 -8.31
C SER A 66 0.24 2.38 -9.79
N THR A 67 1.47 2.08 -10.22
CA THR A 67 1.78 1.64 -11.60
C THR A 67 1.92 0.13 -11.74
N ALA A 68 1.82 -0.62 -10.64
CA ALA A 68 1.97 -2.06 -10.66
C ALA A 68 0.74 -2.77 -11.21
N LEU A 69 0.97 -3.87 -11.94
CA LEU A 69 -0.10 -4.69 -12.52
C LEU A 69 -0.98 -5.31 -11.43
N GLY A 70 -2.30 -5.23 -11.58
CA GLY A 70 -3.27 -5.82 -10.66
C GLY A 70 -3.38 -5.12 -9.30
N VAL A 71 -2.69 -3.99 -9.12
CA VAL A 71 -2.78 -3.13 -7.94
C VAL A 71 -3.73 -1.97 -8.23
N ASP A 72 -4.63 -1.68 -7.29
CA ASP A 72 -5.55 -0.56 -7.36
C ASP A 72 -5.64 0.16 -6.01
N LEU A 73 -6.03 1.41 -6.03
CA LEU A 73 -6.34 2.21 -4.85
C LEU A 73 -7.84 2.46 -4.81
N SER A 74 -8.46 2.24 -3.66
CA SER A 74 -9.92 2.33 -3.51
C SER A 74 -10.51 3.71 -3.76
N SER A 75 -9.72 4.77 -3.57
CA SER A 75 -10.13 6.14 -3.90
C SER A 75 -10.03 6.47 -5.39
N GLY A 76 -9.43 5.58 -6.19
CA GLY A 76 -9.14 5.86 -7.58
C GLY A 76 -8.01 6.85 -7.82
N SER A 77 -7.59 7.63 -6.83
CA SER A 77 -6.48 8.58 -6.92
C SER A 77 -5.13 7.89 -6.75
N GLN A 78 -4.16 8.25 -7.58
CA GLN A 78 -2.76 7.88 -7.38
C GLN A 78 -2.11 8.68 -6.24
N ASP A 79 -2.77 9.76 -5.80
CA ASP A 79 -2.29 10.57 -4.70
C ASP A 79 -2.61 9.92 -3.36
N SER A 80 -1.57 9.62 -2.60
CA SER A 80 -1.66 9.02 -1.26
C SER A 80 -2.30 9.92 -0.20
N ARG A 81 -2.59 11.16 -0.54
CA ARG A 81 -3.04 12.21 0.39
C ARG A 81 -4.54 12.35 0.52
N THR A 82 -5.31 11.41 -0.01
CA THR A 82 -6.77 11.43 0.16
C THR A 82 -7.17 11.26 1.63
N VAL A 83 -7.97 12.17 2.11
CA VAL A 83 -8.09 12.53 3.51
C VAL A 83 -9.19 11.79 4.26
N MET A 84 -10.15 11.24 3.58
CA MET A 84 -11.33 10.66 4.23
C MET A 84 -11.28 9.13 4.23
N GLY A 85 -10.30 8.55 4.93
CA GLY A 85 -10.37 7.18 5.46
C GLY A 85 -10.64 6.01 4.51
N SER A 86 -10.81 6.25 3.22
CA SER A 86 -11.21 5.22 2.26
C SER A 86 -10.11 4.77 1.30
N ASN A 87 -8.89 5.28 1.45
CA ASN A 87 -7.77 4.81 0.67
C ASN A 87 -7.32 3.45 1.16
N GLN A 88 -7.57 2.44 0.36
CA GLN A 88 -7.10 1.08 0.61
C GLN A 88 -6.25 0.61 -0.57
N LEU A 89 -5.15 -0.03 -0.26
CA LEU A 89 -4.38 -0.77 -1.26
C LEU A 89 -5.12 -2.07 -1.55
N MET A 90 -5.45 -2.30 -2.81
CA MET A 90 -6.10 -3.52 -3.26
C MET A 90 -5.23 -4.26 -4.25
N ILE A 91 -5.08 -5.56 -4.05
CA ILE A 91 -4.52 -6.47 -5.06
C ILE A 91 -5.63 -7.36 -5.58
N ARG A 92 -5.87 -7.32 -6.91
CA ARG A 92 -6.94 -8.09 -7.56
C ARG A 92 -8.33 -7.86 -6.94
N GLY A 93 -8.58 -6.65 -6.41
CA GLY A 93 -9.84 -6.28 -5.78
C GLY A 93 -10.02 -6.78 -4.34
N MET A 94 -9.03 -7.39 -3.74
CA MET A 94 -8.98 -7.69 -2.30
C MET A 94 -8.51 -6.45 -1.54
N ASN A 95 -9.16 -6.16 -0.42
CA ASN A 95 -8.89 -4.99 0.41
C ASN A 95 -7.54 -5.05 1.13
N SER A 96 -7.14 -3.96 1.76
CA SER A 96 -5.91 -3.87 2.56
C SER A 96 -5.82 -4.92 3.66
N SER A 97 -6.93 -5.26 4.31
CA SER A 97 -6.98 -6.31 5.34
C SER A 97 -6.66 -7.72 4.83
N GLN A 98 -6.85 -7.94 3.52
CA GLN A 98 -6.58 -9.21 2.82
C GLN A 98 -5.29 -9.16 1.98
N THR A 99 -4.58 -8.02 2.01
CA THR A 99 -3.30 -7.81 1.36
C THR A 99 -2.22 -7.66 2.44
N LEU A 100 -1.25 -8.55 2.43
CA LEU A 100 -0.18 -8.54 3.42
C LEU A 100 0.93 -7.58 2.99
N VAL A 101 1.28 -6.64 3.87
CA VAL A 101 2.45 -5.77 3.70
C VAL A 101 3.54 -6.20 4.67
N LEU A 102 4.75 -6.38 4.14
CA LEU A 102 5.94 -6.76 4.90
C LEU A 102 7.07 -5.74 4.64
N VAL A 103 7.96 -5.61 5.61
CA VAL A 103 9.22 -4.89 5.48
C VAL A 103 10.34 -5.85 5.82
N ASP A 104 11.28 -6.05 4.89
CA ASP A 104 12.36 -7.04 5.01
C ASP A 104 11.88 -8.45 5.38
N GLY A 105 10.61 -8.79 5.09
CA GLY A 105 10.00 -10.09 5.32
C GLY A 105 9.19 -10.23 6.60
N HIS A 106 9.11 -9.22 7.48
CA HIS A 106 8.32 -9.26 8.71
C HIS A 106 7.22 -8.19 8.76
N ARG A 107 6.24 -8.40 9.62
CA ARG A 107 5.12 -7.47 9.86
C ARG A 107 5.55 -6.34 10.77
N LEU A 108 5.04 -5.13 10.52
CA LEU A 108 5.16 -4.00 11.44
C LEU A 108 3.82 -3.72 12.13
N ALA A 109 3.88 -3.03 13.27
CA ALA A 109 2.67 -2.50 13.90
C ALA A 109 2.03 -1.46 13.00
N ASP A 110 0.73 -1.58 12.78
CA ASP A 110 -0.06 -0.64 11.98
C ASP A 110 -1.45 -0.48 12.58
N GLU A 111 -2.17 0.56 12.15
CA GLU A 111 -3.53 0.77 12.59
C GLU A 111 -4.43 -0.38 12.13
N ASP A 112 -5.04 -1.04 13.09
CA ASP A 112 -5.90 -2.19 12.86
C ASP A 112 -7.35 -1.73 12.58
N THR A 113 -7.52 -0.85 11.58
CA THR A 113 -8.83 -0.40 11.13
C THR A 113 -9.04 -0.76 9.67
N ALA A 114 -10.23 -1.21 9.31
CA ALA A 114 -10.56 -1.62 7.95
C ALA A 114 -10.35 -0.52 6.90
N SER A 115 -10.38 0.75 7.31
CA SER A 115 -10.28 1.90 6.40
C SER A 115 -8.85 2.41 6.17
N SER A 116 -7.91 2.15 7.07
CA SER A 116 -6.56 2.72 7.01
C SER A 116 -5.43 1.69 7.07
N GLN A 117 -5.76 0.41 7.24
CA GLN A 117 -4.77 -0.66 7.35
C GLN A 117 -3.81 -0.66 6.15
N ASN A 118 -2.53 -0.79 6.43
CA ASN A 118 -1.41 -0.76 5.49
C ASN A 118 -1.14 0.61 4.81
N MET A 119 -2.09 1.51 4.69
CA MET A 119 -1.87 2.78 3.98
C MET A 119 -0.94 3.71 4.74
N ASN A 120 -1.15 3.86 6.06
CA ASN A 120 -0.26 4.66 6.89
C ASN A 120 1.16 4.09 6.90
N LEU A 121 1.29 2.77 6.93
CA LEU A 121 2.57 2.08 6.83
C LEU A 121 3.29 2.41 5.52
N LEU A 122 2.61 2.28 4.38
CA LEU A 122 3.19 2.51 3.05
C LEU A 122 3.61 3.97 2.81
N GLN A 123 2.91 4.93 3.43
CA GLN A 123 3.25 6.36 3.31
C GLN A 123 4.45 6.78 4.15
N ARG A 124 4.83 6.02 5.16
CA ARG A 124 5.93 6.32 6.08
C ARG A 124 7.30 6.04 5.48
N PHE A 125 7.40 5.04 4.59
CA PHE A 125 8.69 4.61 4.04
C PHE A 125 9.28 5.64 3.09
N ASP A 126 10.56 5.93 3.32
CA ASP A 126 11.39 6.70 2.41
C ASP A 126 11.94 5.80 1.30
N LEU A 127 11.66 6.16 0.05
CA LEU A 127 12.15 5.39 -1.08
C LEU A 127 13.68 5.40 -1.21
N SER A 128 14.39 6.37 -0.62
CA SER A 128 15.87 6.38 -0.60
C SER A 128 16.47 5.16 0.09
N GLN A 129 15.71 4.53 1.01
CA GLN A 129 16.10 3.32 1.72
C GLN A 129 15.61 2.04 1.06
N VAL A 130 14.70 2.15 0.10
CA VAL A 130 14.09 0.99 -0.54
C VAL A 130 14.98 0.51 -1.68
N GLU A 131 15.45 -0.72 -1.60
CA GLU A 131 16.16 -1.39 -2.68
C GLU A 131 15.17 -1.83 -3.77
N GLN A 132 14.06 -2.44 -3.34
CA GLN A 132 13.00 -2.91 -4.23
C GLN A 132 11.69 -3.18 -3.48
N ILE A 133 10.61 -3.24 -4.24
CA ILE A 133 9.29 -3.66 -3.75
C ILE A 133 8.87 -4.89 -4.54
N ASP A 134 8.69 -6.01 -3.84
CA ASP A 134 8.20 -7.26 -4.43
C ASP A 134 6.68 -7.35 -4.25
N ILE A 135 5.97 -7.57 -5.34
CA ILE A 135 4.51 -7.66 -5.39
C ILE A 135 4.16 -9.06 -5.89
N ILE A 136 3.52 -9.85 -5.04
CA ILE A 136 3.07 -11.20 -5.36
C ILE A 136 1.54 -11.16 -5.37
N ARG A 137 0.93 -11.63 -6.45
CA ARG A 137 -0.52 -11.59 -6.66
C ARG A 137 -1.13 -12.98 -6.51
N GLY A 138 -2.26 -13.06 -5.81
CA GLY A 138 -2.98 -14.32 -5.54
C GLY A 138 -2.79 -14.84 -4.13
N ALA A 139 -3.51 -15.91 -3.80
CA ALA A 139 -3.50 -16.48 -2.46
C ALA A 139 -2.23 -17.31 -2.23
N ASP A 140 -1.25 -16.74 -1.54
CA ASP A 140 -0.05 -17.41 -1.05
C ASP A 140 0.00 -17.46 0.48
N GLY A 141 -1.09 -17.91 1.07
CA GLY A 141 -1.14 -18.10 2.52
C GLY A 141 -0.14 -19.11 3.06
N VAL A 142 0.56 -19.85 2.20
CA VAL A 142 1.57 -20.82 2.65
C VAL A 142 2.93 -20.18 2.81
N SER A 143 3.36 -19.38 1.87
CA SER A 143 4.67 -18.73 2.00
C SER A 143 4.66 -17.62 3.04
N TYR A 144 3.49 -16.96 3.24
CA TYR A 144 3.42 -15.71 4.00
C TYR A 144 2.38 -15.67 5.13
N GLY A 145 1.48 -16.66 5.20
CA GLY A 145 0.50 -16.81 6.29
C GLY A 145 -0.75 -15.94 6.17
N SER A 146 -1.33 -15.64 7.33
CA SER A 146 -2.57 -14.87 7.45
C SER A 146 -2.52 -13.55 6.72
N SER A 147 -3.65 -13.12 6.14
CA SER A 147 -3.85 -11.91 5.34
C SER A 147 -3.23 -11.91 3.93
N ALA A 148 -2.48 -12.95 3.52
CA ALA A 148 -1.98 -13.10 2.15
C ALA A 148 -3.03 -13.75 1.23
N MET A 149 -4.25 -13.20 1.21
CA MET A 149 -5.35 -13.71 0.39
C MET A 149 -5.38 -13.05 -0.99
N GLY A 150 -5.25 -11.72 -1.07
CA GLY A 150 -5.17 -10.96 -2.32
C GLY A 150 -3.77 -10.96 -2.90
N GLY A 151 -2.77 -10.91 -2.03
CA GLY A 151 -1.37 -10.88 -2.40
C GLY A 151 -0.48 -10.38 -1.27
N VAL A 152 0.79 -10.19 -1.60
CA VAL A 152 1.83 -9.71 -0.69
C VAL A 152 2.58 -8.56 -1.33
N VAL A 153 2.83 -7.52 -0.56
CA VAL A 153 3.77 -6.43 -0.88
C VAL A 153 4.90 -6.51 0.13
N ASN A 154 6.10 -6.83 -0.33
CA ASN A 154 7.27 -6.86 0.52
C ASN A 154 8.24 -5.74 0.14
N ILE A 155 8.41 -4.78 1.03
CA ILE A 155 9.33 -3.67 0.90
C ILE A 155 10.70 -4.14 1.39
N ARG A 156 11.69 -4.15 0.51
CA ARG A 156 13.05 -4.53 0.86
C ARG A 156 13.92 -3.29 0.99
N THR A 157 14.58 -3.17 2.11
CA THR A 157 15.46 -2.04 2.38
C THR A 157 16.90 -2.35 1.96
N LYS A 158 17.63 -1.31 1.56
CA LYS A 158 19.06 -1.40 1.23
C LYS A 158 19.84 -1.97 2.41
N LYS A 159 20.85 -2.79 2.14
CA LYS A 159 21.77 -3.30 3.16
C LYS A 159 22.95 -2.36 3.29
N PRO A 160 23.46 -2.10 4.52
CA PRO A 160 24.63 -1.27 4.73
C PRO A 160 25.87 -1.79 4.00
N GLY A 161 26.75 -0.88 3.56
CA GLY A 161 28.03 -1.18 2.94
C GLY A 161 28.07 -1.02 1.43
N SER A 162 27.03 -0.51 0.81
CA SER A 162 27.03 -0.16 -0.63
C SER A 162 28.03 0.92 -0.96
N GLY A 163 28.25 1.86 -0.03
CA GLY A 163 29.05 3.05 -0.22
C GLY A 163 28.35 4.11 -1.06
N GLU A 164 27.01 4.09 -1.08
CA GLU A 164 26.18 5.05 -1.79
C GLU A 164 25.51 5.98 -0.77
N SER A 165 26.16 7.09 -0.47
CA SER A 165 25.59 8.13 0.37
C SER A 165 24.90 9.19 -0.48
N SER A 166 23.80 9.77 0.02
CA SER A 166 23.04 10.79 -0.69
C SER A 166 22.36 11.78 0.25
N ALA A 167 22.11 12.99 -0.26
CA ALA A 167 21.21 13.95 0.36
C ALA A 167 20.45 14.70 -0.71
N GLY A 168 19.21 15.05 -0.40
CA GLY A 168 18.38 15.73 -1.39
C GLY A 168 17.19 16.44 -0.78
N PHE A 169 16.52 17.19 -1.64
CA PHE A 169 15.24 17.77 -1.31
C PHE A 169 14.24 17.57 -2.45
N ARG A 170 12.98 17.57 -2.09
CA ARG A 170 11.85 17.55 -3.02
C ARG A 170 10.84 18.60 -2.60
N LEU A 171 10.45 19.42 -3.54
CA LEU A 171 9.37 20.41 -3.42
C LEU A 171 8.22 19.93 -4.27
N GLY A 172 7.01 20.01 -3.77
CA GLY A 172 5.84 19.60 -4.53
C GLY A 172 4.57 20.27 -4.02
N GLU A 173 3.50 20.09 -4.75
CA GLU A 173 2.19 20.50 -4.29
C GLU A 173 1.76 19.58 -3.13
N GLY A 174 1.58 20.18 -1.94
CA GLY A 174 1.19 19.47 -0.72
C GLY A 174 2.31 18.89 0.13
N GLU A 175 3.51 18.64 -0.39
CA GLU A 175 4.62 18.13 0.43
C GLU A 175 5.96 18.71 0.02
N ASN A 176 6.78 19.07 1.03
CA ASN A 176 8.19 19.40 0.85
C ASN A 176 9.02 18.49 1.74
N THR A 177 10.00 17.83 1.15
CA THR A 177 10.82 16.84 1.82
C THR A 177 12.29 17.22 1.74
N LEU A 178 13.00 17.05 2.85
CA LEU A 178 14.45 17.03 2.95
C LEU A 178 14.86 15.65 3.47
N TYR A 179 15.85 15.02 2.86
CA TYR A 179 16.32 13.69 3.25
C TYR A 179 17.83 13.54 3.10
N PHE A 180 18.38 12.59 3.84
CA PHE A 180 19.75 12.12 3.68
C PHE A 180 19.84 10.63 3.94
N HIS A 181 20.83 10.01 3.33
CA HIS A 181 21.24 8.63 3.53
C HIS A 181 22.76 8.58 3.54
N GLU A 182 23.35 8.14 4.64
CA GLU A 182 24.78 7.98 4.80
C GLU A 182 25.12 6.50 4.91
N ASP A 183 25.83 5.97 3.93
CA ASP A 183 26.27 4.58 3.88
C ASP A 183 27.74 4.49 3.41
N PRO A 184 28.71 4.83 4.27
CA PRO A 184 30.11 4.86 3.89
C PRO A 184 30.65 3.48 3.57
N LYS A 185 31.52 3.39 2.56
CA LYS A 185 32.27 2.16 2.26
C LYS A 185 33.04 1.68 3.47
N GLY A 186 32.62 0.56 4.05
CA GLY A 186 33.33 -0.07 5.14
C GLY A 186 34.63 -0.77 4.67
N LYS A 187 35.70 -0.69 5.48
CA LYS A 187 36.96 -1.45 5.27
C LYS A 187 37.08 -2.68 6.17
N GLY A 188 36.19 -2.82 7.12
CA GLY A 188 36.16 -3.88 8.12
C GLY A 188 35.01 -4.87 7.91
N PRO A 189 34.73 -5.71 8.90
CA PRO A 189 33.55 -6.58 8.91
C PRO A 189 32.26 -5.86 9.32
N PHE A 190 32.36 -4.63 9.81
CA PHE A 190 31.21 -3.84 10.29
C PHE A 190 30.89 -2.71 9.31
N TYR A 191 29.62 -2.61 8.95
CA TYR A 191 29.05 -1.59 8.09
C TYR A 191 27.92 -0.90 8.85
N LEU A 192 27.76 0.40 8.65
CA LEU A 192 26.75 1.21 9.32
C LEU A 192 26.13 2.16 8.31
N SER A 193 24.82 2.19 8.25
CA SER A 193 24.06 3.17 7.48
C SER A 193 23.16 3.97 8.41
N VAL A 194 23.05 5.27 8.15
CA VAL A 194 22.16 6.20 8.87
C VAL A 194 21.36 6.98 7.86
N ASN A 195 20.09 7.15 8.15
CA ASN A 195 19.21 7.90 7.24
C ASN A 195 18.24 8.77 8.02
N GLY A 196 17.77 9.82 7.38
CA GLY A 196 16.80 10.72 7.98
C GLY A 196 16.01 11.49 6.95
N ARG A 197 14.76 11.79 7.30
CA ARG A 197 13.82 12.54 6.46
C ARG A 197 12.96 13.45 7.31
N VAL A 198 12.74 14.66 6.79
CA VAL A 198 11.72 15.59 7.31
C VAL A 198 10.82 15.99 6.14
N THR A 199 9.52 15.76 6.30
CA THR A 199 8.51 16.16 5.31
C THR A 199 7.56 17.15 5.94
N ARG A 200 7.45 18.33 5.35
CA ARG A 200 6.43 19.32 5.67
C ARG A 200 5.21 19.07 4.78
N VAL A 201 4.11 18.66 5.38
CA VAL A 201 2.81 18.52 4.72
C VAL A 201 2.17 19.90 4.63
N ARG A 202 1.62 20.22 3.47
CA ARG A 202 0.93 21.48 3.18
C ARG A 202 -0.48 21.20 2.70
N PRO A 203 -1.40 22.14 2.96
CA PRO A 203 -2.78 22.02 2.49
C PRO A 203 -2.86 21.86 0.98
N LEU A 204 -3.78 21.01 0.54
CA LEU A 204 -4.27 20.96 -0.83
C LEU A 204 -5.69 21.51 -0.85
N SER A 205 -5.95 22.45 -1.75
CA SER A 205 -7.27 22.99 -1.95
C SER A 205 -8.09 22.05 -2.83
N PHE A 206 -9.12 21.45 -2.25
CA PHE A 206 -10.17 20.76 -2.98
C PHE A 206 -11.31 21.74 -3.24
N ARG A 207 -11.46 22.21 -4.44
CA ARG A 207 -12.67 22.90 -4.84
C ARG A 207 -13.67 21.88 -5.36
N ARG A 208 -14.67 21.53 -4.56
CA ARG A 208 -15.81 20.73 -5.03
C ARG A 208 -16.73 21.61 -5.86
N ASP A 209 -16.69 21.46 -7.17
CA ASP A 209 -17.56 22.22 -8.09
C ASP A 209 -18.97 21.64 -8.22
N SER A 210 -19.27 20.47 -7.62
CA SER A 210 -20.60 19.88 -7.80
C SER A 210 -20.93 18.74 -6.82
N PHE A 211 -21.27 19.06 -5.62
CA PHE A 211 -22.19 18.17 -4.90
C PHE A 211 -23.59 18.69 -5.11
N SER A 212 -24.44 17.95 -5.84
CA SER A 212 -25.86 18.22 -6.06
C SER A 212 -26.21 19.69 -6.27
N ARG A 213 -27.00 20.04 -7.24
CA ARG A 213 -27.48 21.40 -7.53
C ARG A 213 -28.19 22.11 -6.37
N SER A 214 -28.30 21.49 -5.20
CA SER A 214 -28.96 22.02 -4.00
C SER A 214 -28.03 22.31 -2.84
N ILE A 215 -26.74 21.92 -2.84
CA ILE A 215 -25.82 22.23 -1.76
C ILE A 215 -24.57 22.87 -2.37
N HIS A 216 -24.42 24.18 -2.20
CA HIS A 216 -23.18 24.89 -2.49
C HIS A 216 -22.22 24.66 -1.33
N TYR A 217 -21.32 23.71 -1.48
CA TYR A 217 -20.09 23.67 -0.69
C TYR A 217 -19.06 24.56 -1.39
N ASP A 218 -18.94 25.79 -0.98
CA ASP A 218 -17.78 26.63 -1.33
C ASP A 218 -16.57 26.06 -0.59
N GLY A 219 -15.84 25.19 -1.30
CA GLY A 219 -14.50 24.78 -0.93
C GLY A 219 -14.43 23.84 0.28
N PHE A 220 -14.45 22.54 0.05
CA PHE A 220 -13.73 21.64 0.95
C PHE A 220 -12.23 21.87 0.68
N ASP A 221 -11.67 22.80 1.39
CA ASP A 221 -10.25 22.74 1.67
C ASP A 221 -10.11 21.60 2.68
N VAL A 222 -9.51 20.49 2.24
CA VAL A 222 -9.01 19.50 3.17
C VAL A 222 -7.52 19.80 3.37
N PRO A 223 -7.20 20.77 4.21
CA PRO A 223 -5.83 21.15 4.45
C PRO A 223 -5.26 20.22 5.52
N SER A 224 -4.75 19.07 5.10
CA SER A 224 -3.80 18.37 5.95
C SER A 224 -2.50 19.15 5.95
N TYR A 225 -2.06 19.60 7.09
CA TYR A 225 -0.80 20.31 7.28
C TYR A 225 -0.07 19.78 8.52
N GLY A 226 1.25 19.83 8.48
CA GLY A 226 2.03 19.35 9.62
C GLY A 226 3.43 18.91 9.23
N ILE A 227 4.00 18.03 10.03
CA ILE A 227 5.36 17.55 9.85
C ILE A 227 5.40 16.04 10.08
N ARG A 228 6.15 15.35 9.21
CA ARG A 228 6.56 13.96 9.40
C ARG A 228 8.08 13.91 9.51
N ARG A 229 8.59 13.11 10.43
CA ARG A 229 10.02 12.91 10.67
C ARG A 229 10.32 11.42 10.65
N TYR A 230 11.42 11.08 10.08
CA TYR A 230 11.91 9.70 10.06
C TYR A 230 13.41 9.70 10.35
N ALA A 231 13.87 8.72 11.12
CA ALA A 231 15.28 8.44 11.35
C ALA A 231 15.49 6.91 11.40
N GLY A 232 16.53 6.43 10.73
CA GLY A 232 16.87 5.01 10.68
C GLY A 232 18.35 4.78 10.93
N LEU A 233 18.64 3.69 11.61
CA LEU A 233 19.96 3.16 11.87
C LEU A 233 19.99 1.70 11.43
N ASP A 234 20.99 1.31 10.63
CA ASP A 234 21.15 -0.05 10.12
C ASP A 234 22.62 -0.45 10.23
N GLY A 235 22.90 -1.45 11.04
CA GLY A 235 24.23 -2.00 11.27
C GLY A 235 24.32 -3.44 10.76
N LEU A 236 25.35 -3.74 9.98
CA LEU A 236 25.64 -5.06 9.46
C LEU A 236 27.05 -5.52 9.87
N TYR A 237 27.13 -6.67 10.49
CA TYR A 237 28.39 -7.35 10.78
C TYR A 237 28.55 -8.57 9.85
N ASP A 238 29.59 -8.57 9.01
CA ASP A 238 29.95 -9.67 8.14
C ASP A 238 31.05 -10.52 8.80
N PHE A 239 30.73 -11.74 9.18
CA PHE A 239 31.68 -12.69 9.79
C PHE A 239 32.72 -13.22 8.81
N ARG A 240 32.64 -12.86 7.53
CA ARG A 240 33.54 -13.30 6.44
C ARG A 240 33.58 -14.82 6.21
N ASN A 241 32.59 -15.54 6.73
CA ASN A 241 32.43 -16.99 6.59
C ASN A 241 31.10 -17.35 5.92
N GLY A 242 30.47 -16.38 5.22
CA GLY A 242 29.16 -16.51 4.63
C GLY A 242 28.01 -16.22 5.59
N SER A 243 28.32 -15.75 6.81
CA SER A 243 27.31 -15.33 7.78
C SER A 243 27.30 -13.82 7.95
N THR A 244 26.12 -13.25 8.20
CA THR A 244 25.92 -11.84 8.55
C THR A 244 24.98 -11.69 9.71
N LEU A 245 25.16 -10.64 10.52
CA LEU A 245 24.25 -10.21 11.57
C LEU A 245 23.87 -8.76 11.28
N ARG A 246 22.57 -8.48 11.13
CA ARG A 246 22.03 -7.16 10.85
C ARG A 246 21.16 -6.70 12.00
N LEU A 247 21.41 -5.51 12.52
CA LEU A 247 20.57 -4.81 13.49
C LEU A 247 20.00 -3.57 12.82
N LYS A 248 18.68 -3.47 12.77
CA LYS A 248 17.99 -2.30 12.24
C LYS A 248 17.11 -1.67 13.30
N ALA A 249 17.06 -0.34 13.32
CA ALA A 249 16.20 0.44 14.19
C ALA A 249 15.68 1.67 13.45
N ASP A 250 14.37 1.79 13.34
CA ASP A 250 13.68 2.89 12.67
C ASP A 250 12.79 3.64 13.65
N TYR A 251 12.75 4.94 13.50
CA TYR A 251 11.87 5.84 14.23
C TYR A 251 11.08 6.71 13.26
N PHE A 252 9.79 6.78 13.47
CA PHE A 252 8.89 7.65 12.73
C PHE A 252 8.04 8.48 13.69
N ASP A 253 7.85 9.75 13.35
CA ASP A 253 7.03 10.70 14.07
C ASP A 253 6.21 11.54 13.09
N GLU A 254 4.93 11.67 13.35
CA GLU A 254 3.99 12.48 12.58
C GLU A 254 3.14 13.34 13.51
N ASP A 255 3.07 14.62 13.20
CA ASP A 255 2.13 15.57 13.80
C ASP A 255 1.42 16.33 12.67
N THR A 256 0.21 15.91 12.36
CA THR A 256 -0.60 16.47 11.28
C THR A 256 -1.96 16.92 11.78
N SER A 257 -2.44 18.01 11.20
CA SER A 257 -3.75 18.57 11.49
C SER A 257 -4.55 18.75 10.20
N MET A 258 -5.86 18.72 10.34
CA MET A 258 -6.80 19.03 9.26
C MET A 258 -7.80 20.07 9.74
N ARG A 259 -8.25 20.92 8.82
CA ARG A 259 -9.41 21.78 9.01
C ARG A 259 -10.40 21.52 7.90
N PHE A 260 -11.64 21.37 8.24
CA PHE A 260 -12.71 21.26 7.25
C PHE A 260 -13.94 22.00 7.75
N SER A 261 -14.70 22.53 6.80
CA SER A 261 -15.99 23.19 7.06
C SER A 261 -17.08 22.33 6.46
N ASP A 262 -18.13 22.08 7.18
CA ASP A 262 -19.27 21.33 6.68
C ASP A 262 -20.50 22.23 6.54
N ALA A 263 -21.36 21.94 5.58
CA ALA A 263 -22.64 22.58 5.40
C ALA A 263 -23.75 21.52 5.52
N SER A 264 -24.77 21.80 6.29
CA SER A 264 -25.93 20.92 6.45
C SER A 264 -27.20 21.55 5.88
N MET A 265 -28.23 20.72 5.60
CA MET A 265 -29.55 21.17 5.20
C MET A 265 -30.48 21.31 6.41
N ASP A 266 -31.37 22.29 6.36
CA ASP A 266 -32.46 22.37 7.31
C ASP A 266 -33.57 21.33 6.99
N ALA A 267 -34.55 21.23 7.90
CA ALA A 267 -35.68 20.33 7.73
C ALA A 267 -36.60 20.69 6.54
N SER A 268 -36.42 21.84 5.90
CA SER A 268 -37.11 22.27 4.68
C SER A 268 -36.35 21.94 3.38
N GLY A 269 -35.15 21.39 3.50
CA GLY A 269 -34.27 21.15 2.37
C GLY A 269 -33.53 22.40 1.87
N SER A 270 -33.55 23.49 2.63
CA SER A 270 -32.81 24.71 2.34
C SER A 270 -31.37 24.56 2.89
N PRO A 271 -30.34 24.96 2.13
CA PRO A 271 -28.98 24.89 2.62
C PRO A 271 -28.80 25.86 3.80
N VAL A 272 -28.60 25.32 4.99
CA VAL A 272 -28.08 26.08 6.12
C VAL A 272 -26.58 25.92 6.08
N VAL A 273 -25.86 26.96 5.72
CA VAL A 273 -24.41 27.00 5.82
C VAL A 273 -24.06 27.04 7.30
N LEU A 274 -23.93 25.88 7.89
CA LEU A 274 -23.23 25.71 9.16
C LEU A 274 -21.74 25.76 8.81
N GLN A 275 -21.12 26.91 8.91
CA GLN A 275 -19.66 26.97 8.95
C GLN A 275 -19.22 26.30 10.26
N GLN A 276 -19.08 25.02 10.21
CA GLN A 276 -18.54 24.22 11.28
C GLN A 276 -17.06 24.04 10.98
N ASP A 277 -16.22 24.88 11.57
CA ASP A 277 -14.78 24.70 11.54
C ASP A 277 -14.44 23.50 12.42
N GLU A 278 -14.30 22.35 11.80
CA GLU A 278 -13.77 21.17 12.46
C GLU A 278 -12.25 21.15 12.30
N LYS A 279 -11.54 20.96 13.40
CA LYS A 279 -10.10 20.76 13.42
C LYS A 279 -9.83 19.38 13.97
N SER A 280 -9.13 18.54 13.22
CA SER A 280 -8.57 17.31 13.76
C SER A 280 -7.05 17.39 13.79
N ARG A 281 -6.44 16.73 14.77
CA ARG A 281 -5.00 16.55 14.89
C ARG A 281 -4.71 15.09 15.10
N THR A 282 -3.71 14.60 14.43
CA THR A 282 -3.23 13.23 14.58
C THR A 282 -1.73 13.24 14.82
N GLU A 283 -1.35 12.65 15.93
CA GLU A 283 0.05 12.35 16.28
C GLU A 283 0.28 10.85 16.17
N ARG A 284 1.37 10.46 15.50
CA ARG A 284 1.83 9.07 15.42
C ARG A 284 3.29 9.00 15.76
N THR A 285 3.65 8.07 16.60
CA THR A 285 5.06 7.76 16.90
C THR A 285 5.26 6.26 16.76
N GLN A 286 6.24 5.86 15.96
CA GLN A 286 6.56 4.44 15.74
C GLN A 286 8.02 4.15 15.95
N TRP A 287 8.27 3.00 16.54
CA TRP A 287 9.57 2.38 16.70
C TRP A 287 9.54 0.98 16.10
N ASP A 288 10.47 0.70 15.20
CA ASP A 288 10.64 -0.60 14.58
C ASP A 288 12.08 -1.06 14.79
N THR A 289 12.26 -2.29 15.24
CA THR A 289 13.59 -2.88 15.45
C THR A 289 13.62 -4.32 15.01
N SER A 290 14.70 -4.74 14.36
CA SER A 290 14.91 -6.14 14.01
C SER A 290 16.37 -6.54 14.16
N LEU A 291 16.61 -7.79 14.53
CA LEU A 291 17.90 -8.44 14.54
C LEU A 291 17.83 -9.69 13.68
N THR A 292 18.54 -9.69 12.57
CA THR A 292 18.52 -10.75 11.57
C THR A 292 19.89 -11.39 11.45
N TYR A 293 19.94 -12.71 11.58
CA TYR A 293 21.12 -13.51 11.27
C TYR A 293 20.90 -14.29 9.98
N GLU A 294 21.82 -14.19 9.05
CA GLU A 294 21.80 -14.95 7.80
C GLU A 294 23.11 -15.73 7.63
N ARG A 295 23.02 -16.93 7.07
CA ARG A 295 24.18 -17.70 6.63
C ARG A 295 23.92 -18.39 5.31
N LYS A 296 24.87 -18.26 4.39
CA LYS A 296 24.84 -18.90 3.08
C LYS A 296 26.09 -19.73 2.88
N THR A 297 25.88 -20.98 2.48
CA THR A 297 26.92 -21.94 2.09
C THR A 297 26.61 -22.49 0.70
N ALA A 298 27.45 -23.33 0.13
CA ALA A 298 27.26 -23.90 -1.21
C ALA A 298 25.93 -24.66 -1.39
N GLY A 299 25.38 -25.24 -0.32
CA GLY A 299 24.14 -26.04 -0.42
C GLY A 299 23.03 -25.63 0.56
N ASN A 300 23.31 -24.71 1.48
CA ASN A 300 22.34 -24.33 2.51
C ASN A 300 22.28 -22.79 2.64
N ALA A 301 21.06 -22.28 2.88
CA ALA A 301 20.84 -20.89 3.23
C ALA A 301 19.84 -20.86 4.37
N TYR A 302 20.25 -20.35 5.53
CA TYR A 302 19.33 -20.19 6.65
C TYR A 302 19.34 -18.76 7.17
N SER A 303 18.21 -18.35 7.73
CA SER A 303 18.03 -17.08 8.40
C SER A 303 17.20 -17.26 9.66
N GLY A 304 17.49 -16.41 10.65
CA GLY A 304 16.68 -16.28 11.85
C GLY A 304 16.54 -14.80 12.18
N GLU A 305 15.38 -14.41 12.66
CA GLU A 305 15.05 -13.02 12.93
C GLU A 305 14.23 -12.90 14.22
N VAL A 306 14.51 -11.83 14.96
CA VAL A 306 13.66 -11.35 16.06
C VAL A 306 13.33 -9.90 15.75
N TYR A 307 12.06 -9.51 15.88
CA TYR A 307 11.62 -8.16 15.62
C TYR A 307 10.61 -7.64 16.63
N TYR A 308 10.58 -6.34 16.78
CA TYR A 308 9.62 -5.61 17.59
C TYR A 308 9.22 -4.32 16.87
N SER A 309 7.93 -4.05 16.84
CA SER A 309 7.38 -2.81 16.29
C SER A 309 6.29 -2.28 17.21
N ARG A 310 6.28 -0.97 17.46
CA ARG A 310 5.28 -0.29 18.28
C ARG A 310 4.85 1.01 17.63
N LEU A 311 3.55 1.15 17.39
CA LEU A 311 2.89 2.37 16.94
C LEU A 311 2.03 2.93 18.07
N LYS A 312 2.30 4.18 18.46
CA LYS A 312 1.42 4.99 19.30
C LYS A 312 0.70 5.98 18.41
N LYS A 313 -0.61 6.04 18.55
CA LYS A 313 -1.47 7.03 17.90
C LYS A 313 -2.22 7.83 18.95
N TYR A 314 -2.29 9.13 18.73
CA TYR A 314 -3.22 10.01 19.39
C TYR A 314 -3.91 10.87 18.34
N SER A 315 -5.22 10.87 18.30
CA SER A 315 -5.98 11.76 17.44
C SER A 315 -7.06 12.48 18.24
N GLU A 316 -7.26 13.74 17.93
CA GLU A 316 -8.30 14.56 18.54
C GLU A 316 -9.06 15.32 17.47
N THR A 317 -10.34 15.50 17.69
CA THR A 317 -11.22 16.27 16.83
C THR A 317 -11.90 17.34 17.65
N TRP A 318 -11.81 18.56 17.18
CA TRP A 318 -12.42 19.74 17.78
C TRP A 318 -13.49 20.27 16.84
N ASN A 319 -14.74 20.26 17.28
CA ASN A 319 -15.80 20.99 16.61
C ASN A 319 -15.75 22.43 17.10
N GLY A 320 -15.03 23.28 16.39
CA GLY A 320 -15.03 24.72 16.59
C GLY A 320 -16.34 25.28 16.09
N ARG A 321 -17.34 25.40 16.96
CA ARG A 321 -18.49 26.22 16.64
C ARG A 321 -18.10 27.69 16.78
N PRO A 322 -18.21 28.52 15.73
CA PRO A 322 -18.69 29.87 15.97
C PRO A 322 -20.08 29.69 16.59
N ASP A 323 -20.31 30.28 17.74
CA ASP A 323 -21.52 30.07 18.53
C ASP A 323 -22.76 29.91 17.66
N PHE A 324 -23.26 28.68 17.54
CA PHE A 324 -24.56 28.41 16.90
C PHE A 324 -25.67 29.27 17.54
N LYS A 325 -25.49 29.69 18.79
CA LYS A 325 -26.32 30.66 19.50
C LYS A 325 -26.29 32.05 18.86
N ASP A 326 -25.19 32.49 18.29
CA ASP A 326 -25.10 33.83 17.68
C ASP A 326 -25.64 33.86 16.25
N GLN A 327 -25.66 32.73 15.53
CA GLN A 327 -26.31 32.66 14.22
C GLN A 327 -27.81 32.37 14.27
N ILE A 328 -28.33 31.80 15.37
CA ILE A 328 -29.76 31.61 15.63
C ILE A 328 -30.40 32.86 16.28
N HIS A 329 -29.69 33.94 16.44
CA HIS A 329 -30.26 35.25 16.86
C HIS A 329 -31.04 35.99 15.77
N SER A 330 -31.45 35.27 14.70
CA SER A 330 -32.63 35.67 13.93
C SER A 330 -33.86 35.56 14.84
N PRO A 331 -34.71 36.59 14.97
CA PRO A 331 -35.82 36.59 15.92
C PRO A 331 -36.91 35.56 15.68
N TYR A 332 -36.70 34.62 14.80
CA TYR A 332 -37.62 33.55 14.47
C TYR A 332 -36.90 32.19 14.33
N VAL A 333 -36.66 31.57 15.47
CA VAL A 333 -36.28 30.12 15.49
C VAL A 333 -37.59 29.35 15.75
N PRO A 334 -38.11 28.56 14.80
CA PRO A 334 -39.28 27.73 15.05
C PRO A 334 -39.01 26.77 16.23
N PRO A 335 -39.99 26.53 17.11
CA PRO A 335 -39.84 25.63 18.25
C PRO A 335 -39.37 24.19 17.90
N ALA A 336 -39.63 23.75 16.67
CA ALA A 336 -39.15 22.49 16.15
C ALA A 336 -37.60 22.44 15.99
N LEU A 337 -36.95 23.59 15.79
CA LEU A 337 -35.50 23.69 15.69
C LEU A 337 -34.81 23.67 17.07
N THR A 338 -35.46 24.07 18.12
CA THR A 338 -34.92 24.01 19.49
C THR A 338 -34.76 22.58 20.00
N SER A 339 -35.61 21.65 19.58
CA SER A 339 -35.44 20.23 19.87
C SER A 339 -34.34 19.57 18.96
N LEU A 340 -34.15 20.07 17.76
CA LEU A 340 -33.10 19.65 16.85
C LEU A 340 -31.73 20.14 17.34
N THR A 341 -31.63 21.36 17.87
CA THR A 341 -30.36 21.90 18.41
C THR A 341 -29.88 21.12 19.62
N SER A 342 -30.79 20.68 20.52
CA SER A 342 -30.37 19.84 21.64
C SER A 342 -29.98 18.42 21.23
N ARG A 343 -30.55 17.87 20.15
CA ARG A 343 -30.14 16.62 19.54
C ARG A 343 -28.80 16.77 18.80
N LEU A 344 -28.61 17.87 18.08
CA LEU A 344 -27.34 18.18 17.42
C LEU A 344 -26.25 18.49 18.45
N ASP A 345 -26.55 19.10 19.59
CA ASP A 345 -25.61 19.32 20.69
C ASP A 345 -25.10 18.00 21.31
N ASN A 346 -25.91 16.95 21.28
CA ASN A 346 -25.52 15.60 21.70
C ASN A 346 -24.83 14.82 20.59
N LEU A 347 -25.14 15.08 19.31
CA LEU A 347 -24.52 14.46 18.15
C LEU A 347 -23.11 15.00 17.87
N PHE A 348 -22.89 16.31 18.05
CA PHE A 348 -21.62 16.97 17.80
C PHE A 348 -20.96 17.33 19.14
N LYS A 349 -20.26 16.35 19.73
CA LYS A 349 -19.41 16.60 20.89
C LYS A 349 -18.33 17.62 20.52
N LYS A 350 -18.14 18.65 21.33
CA LYS A 350 -17.16 19.73 21.07
C LYS A 350 -15.73 19.24 20.95
N TRP A 351 -15.42 18.08 21.52
CA TRP A 351 -14.11 17.48 21.54
C TRP A 351 -14.24 15.97 21.69
N ASP A 352 -13.49 15.25 20.86
CA ASP A 352 -13.35 13.80 20.94
C ASP A 352 -11.87 13.44 20.74
N TYR A 353 -11.43 12.33 21.33
CA TYR A 353 -10.09 11.84 21.14
C TYR A 353 -10.04 10.32 21.04
N ASP A 354 -9.00 9.84 20.36
CA ASP A 354 -8.66 8.44 20.23
C ASP A 354 -7.19 8.25 20.58
N ARG A 355 -6.93 7.40 21.57
CA ARG A 355 -5.58 6.97 21.93
C ARG A 355 -5.45 5.49 21.67
N ALA A 356 -4.43 5.10 20.93
CA ALA A 356 -4.21 3.73 20.53
C ALA A 356 -2.73 3.37 20.59
N PHE A 357 -2.45 2.14 21.02
CA PHE A 357 -1.14 1.51 21.02
C PHE A 357 -1.25 0.18 20.30
N TYR A 358 -0.51 0.06 19.21
CA TYR A 358 -0.39 -1.17 18.45
C TYR A 358 1.02 -1.69 18.62
N GLU A 359 1.18 -2.94 19.01
CA GLU A 359 2.49 -3.56 19.18
C GLU A 359 2.51 -4.92 18.49
N ILE A 360 3.63 -5.26 17.90
CA ILE A 360 3.90 -6.61 17.42
C ILE A 360 5.33 -6.97 17.73
N TRP A 361 5.54 -8.18 18.18
CA TRP A 361 6.85 -8.77 18.28
C TRP A 361 6.81 -10.20 17.77
N GLY A 362 7.90 -10.67 17.22
CA GLY A 362 7.95 -11.99 16.67
C GLY A 362 9.36 -12.53 16.50
N ILE A 363 9.38 -13.82 16.24
CA ILE A 363 10.57 -14.58 15.90
C ILE A 363 10.26 -15.47 14.70
N SER A 364 11.17 -15.51 13.77
CA SER A 364 11.08 -16.40 12.61
C SER A 364 12.41 -17.09 12.35
N GLY A 365 12.35 -18.25 11.72
CA GLY A 365 13.53 -18.97 11.27
C GLY A 365 13.20 -19.85 10.09
N LYS A 366 14.12 -19.91 9.12
CA LYS A 366 14.01 -20.80 7.97
C LYS A 366 15.36 -21.34 7.54
N ASP A 367 15.35 -22.52 6.98
CA ASP A 367 16.48 -23.12 6.32
C ASP A 367 16.08 -23.67 4.93
N THR A 368 16.91 -23.43 3.97
CA THR A 368 16.78 -23.95 2.61
C THR A 368 17.97 -24.81 2.27
N ILE A 369 17.71 -26.08 1.99
CA ILE A 369 18.72 -27.09 1.63
C ILE A 369 18.57 -27.40 0.15
N THR A 370 19.60 -27.12 -0.63
CA THR A 370 19.62 -27.46 -2.07
C THR A 370 20.53 -28.64 -2.31
N ARG A 371 19.96 -29.74 -2.81
CA ARG A 371 20.69 -30.97 -3.16
C ARG A 371 20.12 -31.58 -4.44
N GLY A 372 20.95 -31.69 -5.46
CA GLY A 372 20.55 -32.23 -6.77
C GLY A 372 19.39 -31.41 -7.39
N SER A 373 18.28 -32.08 -7.64
CA SER A 373 17.09 -31.47 -8.24
C SER A 373 16.13 -30.83 -7.22
N HIS A 374 16.41 -30.94 -5.92
CA HIS A 374 15.53 -30.48 -4.86
C HIS A 374 16.08 -29.24 -4.16
N SER A 375 15.21 -28.32 -3.84
CA SER A 375 15.49 -27.15 -3.02
C SER A 375 14.41 -27.05 -1.93
N LEU A 376 14.67 -27.78 -0.84
CA LEU A 376 13.76 -27.91 0.28
C LEU A 376 13.89 -26.73 1.24
N THR A 377 12.80 -26.04 1.47
CA THR A 377 12.69 -24.96 2.45
C THR A 377 11.75 -25.39 3.57
N PHE A 378 12.18 -25.24 4.80
CA PHE A 378 11.32 -25.36 5.97
C PHE A 378 11.52 -24.18 6.88
N GLY A 379 10.45 -23.75 7.54
CA GLY A 379 10.50 -22.62 8.44
C GLY A 379 9.42 -22.61 9.48
N SER A 380 9.64 -21.77 10.47
CA SER A 380 8.70 -21.51 11.55
C SER A 380 8.63 -20.01 11.83
N GLU A 381 7.46 -19.57 12.24
CA GLU A 381 7.18 -18.19 12.61
C GLU A 381 6.32 -18.19 13.87
N TRP A 382 6.57 -17.22 14.72
CA TRP A 382 5.72 -16.93 15.85
C TRP A 382 5.68 -15.40 16.06
N ASN A 383 4.48 -14.86 16.26
CA ASN A 383 4.32 -13.45 16.58
C ASN A 383 3.12 -13.24 17.52
N ARG A 384 3.16 -12.13 18.24
CA ARG A 384 2.08 -11.64 19.06
C ARG A 384 1.83 -10.17 18.76
N SER A 385 0.58 -9.85 18.39
CA SER A 385 0.08 -8.51 18.21
C SER A 385 -0.78 -8.10 19.40
N THR A 386 -0.72 -6.83 19.81
CA THR A 386 -1.61 -6.26 20.81
C THR A 386 -2.15 -4.93 20.30
N TYR A 387 -3.39 -4.66 20.63
CA TYR A 387 -4.00 -3.36 20.49
C TYR A 387 -4.60 -2.95 21.83
N THR A 388 -4.20 -1.80 22.33
CA THR A 388 -4.76 -1.16 23.53
C THR A 388 -5.22 0.23 23.14
N GLY A 389 -6.46 0.58 23.46
CA GLY A 389 -6.96 1.89 23.06
C GLY A 389 -8.36 2.23 23.56
N THR A 390 -8.67 3.51 23.42
CA THR A 390 -9.95 4.10 23.86
C THR A 390 -11.15 3.64 23.03
N ARG A 391 -10.93 3.08 21.82
CA ARG A 391 -12.00 2.57 20.97
C ARG A 391 -12.34 1.10 21.22
N LEU A 392 -11.67 0.45 22.16
CA LEU A 392 -12.00 -0.91 22.59
C LEU A 392 -12.87 -0.92 23.85
N SER A 393 -12.95 0.20 24.58
CA SER A 393 -13.79 0.35 25.76
C SER A 393 -15.22 0.71 25.41
N ARG A 394 -16.17 0.07 26.09
CA ARG A 394 -17.62 0.35 25.95
C ARG A 394 -18.12 1.53 26.77
N GLU A 395 -17.25 2.20 27.50
CA GLU A 395 -17.66 3.38 28.27
C GLU A 395 -17.98 4.55 27.36
N THR A 396 -19.21 4.98 27.39
CA THR A 396 -19.71 6.12 26.64
C THR A 396 -19.03 7.40 27.12
N TYR A 397 -18.39 8.11 26.20
CA TYR A 397 -17.82 9.41 26.46
C TYR A 397 -18.88 10.42 26.92
N SER A 398 -18.78 10.93 28.13
CA SER A 398 -19.69 11.93 28.70
C SER A 398 -19.26 13.39 28.51
N GLY A 399 -18.35 13.67 27.56
CA GLY A 399 -17.94 15.04 27.16
C GLY A 399 -16.90 15.72 28.03
N THR A 400 -16.57 15.21 29.22
CA THR A 400 -15.64 15.86 30.17
C THR A 400 -14.66 14.90 30.85
N GLY A 401 -14.72 13.60 30.58
CA GLY A 401 -13.91 12.59 31.25
C GLY A 401 -12.87 11.95 30.35
N ASN A 402 -11.84 11.35 30.95
CA ASN A 402 -10.93 10.43 30.24
C ASN A 402 -11.70 9.18 29.82
N LYS A 403 -11.48 8.75 28.59
CA LYS A 403 -11.94 7.44 28.13
C LYS A 403 -11.04 6.37 28.72
N ASP A 404 -11.62 5.25 29.16
CA ASP A 404 -10.86 4.09 29.56
C ASP A 404 -10.21 3.44 28.33
N GLU A 405 -9.05 2.85 28.54
CA GLU A 405 -8.33 2.09 27.54
C GLU A 405 -8.49 0.60 27.83
N GLU A 406 -8.89 -0.18 26.83
CA GLU A 406 -8.95 -1.63 26.91
C GLU A 406 -7.93 -2.25 25.97
N GLY A 407 -7.37 -3.40 26.35
CA GLY A 407 -6.31 -4.06 25.59
C GLY A 407 -6.65 -5.51 25.25
N HIS A 408 -6.44 -5.88 23.99
CA HIS A 408 -6.57 -7.25 23.49
C HIS A 408 -5.31 -7.69 22.76
N GLY A 409 -5.08 -9.00 22.74
CA GLY A 409 -3.92 -9.60 22.07
C GLY A 409 -4.30 -10.77 21.19
N GLN A 410 -3.51 -10.96 20.15
CA GLN A 410 -3.64 -12.05 19.19
C GLN A 410 -2.26 -12.68 18.96
N THR A 411 -2.19 -14.01 18.97
CA THR A 411 -0.95 -14.77 18.80
C THR A 411 -1.06 -15.64 17.57
N ASN A 412 -0.06 -15.58 16.72
CA ASN A 412 0.06 -16.40 15.52
C ASN A 412 1.31 -17.28 15.60
N GLY A 413 1.20 -18.52 15.20
CA GLY A 413 2.32 -19.45 15.07
C GLY A 413 2.15 -20.36 13.87
N ALA A 414 3.24 -20.56 13.11
CA ALA A 414 3.21 -21.35 11.90
C ALA A 414 4.45 -22.22 11.71
N PHE A 415 4.23 -23.37 11.02
CA PHE A 415 5.27 -24.19 10.42
C PHE A 415 4.97 -24.41 8.95
N TYR A 416 5.99 -24.35 8.11
CA TYR A 416 5.83 -24.62 6.68
C TYR A 416 7.01 -25.38 6.11
N ILE A 417 6.72 -26.13 5.04
CA ILE A 417 7.68 -26.85 4.23
C ILE A 417 7.30 -26.71 2.76
N SER A 418 8.29 -26.46 1.91
CA SER A 418 8.13 -26.40 0.45
C SER A 418 9.33 -27.01 -0.24
N ASP A 419 9.14 -27.62 -1.41
CA ASP A 419 10.21 -28.17 -2.21
C ASP A 419 10.14 -27.64 -3.65
N ALA A 420 11.11 -26.84 -4.07
CA ALA A 420 11.27 -26.50 -5.48
C ALA A 420 11.97 -27.66 -6.21
N TRP A 421 11.17 -28.64 -6.61
CA TRP A 421 11.64 -29.86 -7.26
C TRP A 421 11.77 -29.70 -8.79
N LYS A 422 12.99 -29.66 -9.30
CA LYS A 422 13.29 -29.69 -10.72
C LYS A 422 13.16 -31.12 -11.22
N VAL A 423 11.95 -31.53 -11.64
CA VAL A 423 11.65 -32.87 -12.12
C VAL A 423 12.52 -33.23 -13.33
N ASN A 424 12.74 -32.24 -14.21
CA ASN A 424 13.70 -32.30 -15.32
C ASN A 424 14.12 -30.88 -15.73
N SER A 425 14.85 -30.72 -16.83
CA SER A 425 15.35 -29.42 -17.34
C SER A 425 14.23 -28.45 -17.74
N ARG A 426 13.00 -28.92 -17.93
CA ARG A 426 11.85 -28.10 -18.39
C ARG A 426 10.74 -28.00 -17.35
N LEU A 427 10.62 -28.94 -16.44
CA LEU A 427 9.53 -29.05 -15.50
C LEU A 427 10.03 -28.85 -14.07
N THR A 428 9.47 -27.86 -13.39
CA THR A 428 9.64 -27.64 -11.96
C THR A 428 8.28 -27.74 -11.26
N PHE A 429 8.24 -28.49 -10.16
CA PHE A 429 7.04 -28.66 -9.32
C PHE A 429 7.31 -28.13 -7.90
N LEU A 430 6.37 -27.39 -7.31
CA LEU A 430 6.48 -26.82 -5.98
C LEU A 430 5.33 -27.32 -5.09
N PRO A 431 5.44 -28.48 -4.49
CA PRO A 431 4.53 -28.88 -3.40
C PRO A 431 4.89 -28.11 -2.13
N SER A 432 3.87 -27.69 -1.39
CA SER A 432 4.05 -26.97 -0.14
C SER A 432 2.98 -27.34 0.88
N VAL A 433 3.32 -27.22 2.16
CA VAL A 433 2.38 -27.40 3.27
C VAL A 433 2.68 -26.34 4.32
N ARG A 434 1.63 -25.72 4.86
CA ARG A 434 1.71 -24.82 6.01
C ARG A 434 0.63 -25.19 7.03
N LEU A 435 1.07 -25.33 8.26
CA LEU A 435 0.23 -25.41 9.44
C LEU A 435 0.33 -24.09 10.17
N GLU A 436 -0.78 -23.43 10.41
CA GLU A 436 -0.80 -22.17 11.11
C GLU A 436 -1.94 -22.15 12.13
N ARG A 437 -1.67 -21.53 13.27
CA ARG A 437 -2.66 -21.27 14.30
C ARG A 437 -2.58 -19.82 14.71
N ASP A 438 -3.68 -19.12 14.53
CA ASP A 438 -3.88 -17.74 14.96
C ASP A 438 -4.90 -17.74 16.10
N SER A 439 -4.44 -17.50 17.33
CA SER A 439 -5.26 -17.50 18.55
C SER A 439 -6.25 -18.68 18.59
N SER A 440 -7.49 -18.46 18.13
CA SER A 440 -8.58 -19.45 18.12
C SER A 440 -8.75 -20.16 16.78
N PHE A 441 -8.02 -19.75 15.72
CA PHE A 441 -8.22 -20.25 14.36
C PHE A 441 -7.06 -21.13 13.91
N GLY A 442 -7.37 -22.30 13.38
CA GLY A 442 -6.40 -23.19 12.76
C GLY A 442 -6.52 -23.18 11.23
N PHE A 443 -5.40 -23.23 10.55
CA PHE A 443 -5.33 -23.28 9.09
C PHE A 443 -4.36 -24.36 8.63
N LEU A 444 -4.79 -25.13 7.63
CA LEU A 444 -3.96 -26.06 6.87
C LEU A 444 -4.00 -25.65 5.39
N GLY A 445 -2.88 -25.14 4.91
CA GLY A 445 -2.66 -24.84 3.50
C GLY A 445 -1.84 -25.92 2.81
N VAL A 446 -2.28 -26.37 1.66
CA VAL A 446 -1.56 -27.32 0.80
C VAL A 446 -1.57 -26.76 -0.63
N PRO A 447 -0.82 -25.70 -0.92
CA PRO A 447 -0.71 -25.21 -2.28
C PRO A 447 0.25 -26.05 -3.09
N ALA A 448 0.10 -25.93 -4.39
CA ALA A 448 1.04 -26.50 -5.35
C ALA A 448 1.22 -25.56 -6.53
N GLY A 449 2.45 -25.46 -7.01
CA GLY A 449 2.83 -24.74 -8.21
C GLY A 449 3.50 -25.64 -9.23
N LEU A 450 3.32 -25.33 -10.50
CA LEU A 450 3.97 -26.03 -11.60
C LEU A 450 4.44 -25.03 -12.64
N SER A 451 5.70 -25.16 -13.07
CA SER A 451 6.30 -24.37 -14.15
C SER A 451 6.81 -25.30 -15.23
N TYR A 452 6.41 -25.07 -16.48
CA TYR A 452 6.88 -25.83 -17.62
C TYR A 452 7.48 -24.89 -18.68
N ARG A 453 8.76 -25.08 -18.97
CA ARG A 453 9.51 -24.33 -19.96
C ARG A 453 9.39 -25.02 -21.32
N PHE A 454 8.66 -24.42 -22.25
CA PHE A 454 8.52 -24.94 -23.63
C PHE A 454 9.84 -24.81 -24.41
N ASN A 455 10.49 -23.65 -24.24
CA ASN A 455 11.79 -23.31 -24.82
C ASN A 455 12.47 -22.23 -23.97
N ASP A 456 13.60 -21.68 -24.42
CA ASP A 456 14.37 -20.67 -23.70
C ASP A 456 13.65 -19.32 -23.54
N HIS A 457 12.56 -19.11 -24.27
CA HIS A 457 11.79 -17.87 -24.26
C HIS A 457 10.43 -18.01 -23.58
N MET A 458 9.82 -19.18 -23.63
CA MET A 458 8.42 -19.36 -23.23
C MET A 458 8.26 -20.34 -22.07
N THR A 459 7.60 -19.87 -21.02
CA THR A 459 7.29 -20.64 -19.81
C THR A 459 5.81 -20.56 -19.50
N TRP A 460 5.19 -21.70 -19.22
CA TRP A 460 3.87 -21.80 -18.63
C TRP A 460 3.96 -22.03 -17.15
N LYS A 461 3.15 -21.31 -16.38
CA LYS A 461 3.04 -21.45 -14.93
C LYS A 461 1.62 -21.63 -14.51
N THR A 462 1.40 -22.46 -13.51
CA THR A 462 0.08 -22.62 -12.88
C THR A 462 0.25 -22.87 -11.40
N SER A 463 -0.68 -22.38 -10.60
CA SER A 463 -0.69 -22.60 -9.16
C SER A 463 -2.11 -22.78 -8.64
N TYR A 464 -2.21 -23.53 -7.56
CA TYR A 464 -3.40 -23.61 -6.73
C TYR A 464 -3.01 -23.29 -5.29
N GLY A 465 -3.71 -22.33 -4.68
CA GLY A 465 -3.42 -21.88 -3.33
C GLY A 465 -4.67 -21.79 -2.46
N LYS A 466 -4.44 -21.82 -1.15
CA LYS A 466 -5.42 -21.46 -0.13
C LYS A 466 -4.87 -20.33 0.68
N GLY A 467 -5.69 -19.35 0.99
CA GLY A 467 -5.39 -18.27 1.91
C GLY A 467 -6.39 -18.23 3.05
N PHE A 468 -6.03 -17.60 4.13
CA PHE A 468 -6.95 -17.29 5.19
C PHE A 468 -6.59 -15.95 5.84
N ARG A 469 -7.55 -15.37 6.56
CA ARG A 469 -7.35 -14.20 7.39
C ARG A 469 -8.14 -14.37 8.69
N ALA A 470 -7.45 -14.35 9.81
CA ALA A 470 -8.10 -14.25 11.10
C ALA A 470 -8.74 -12.86 11.26
N PRO A 471 -9.90 -12.75 11.93
CA PRO A 471 -10.46 -11.46 12.28
C PRO A 471 -9.46 -10.65 13.10
N SER A 472 -9.36 -9.36 12.81
CA SER A 472 -8.49 -8.45 13.54
C SER A 472 -9.01 -8.16 14.96
N ILE A 473 -8.16 -7.56 15.80
CA ILE A 473 -8.56 -7.17 17.16
C ILE A 473 -9.68 -6.12 17.08
N SER A 474 -9.56 -5.15 16.16
CA SER A 474 -10.61 -4.15 15.95
C SER A 474 -11.93 -4.77 15.49
N GLU A 475 -11.92 -5.65 14.50
CA GLU A 475 -13.13 -6.30 13.99
C GLU A 475 -13.87 -7.08 15.09
N ARG A 476 -13.15 -7.58 16.08
CA ARG A 476 -13.72 -8.36 17.19
C ARG A 476 -14.18 -7.52 18.37
N TYR A 477 -13.50 -6.42 18.67
CA TYR A 477 -13.65 -5.73 19.97
C TYR A 477 -13.89 -4.23 19.90
N ILE A 478 -13.86 -3.61 18.71
CA ILE A 478 -14.08 -2.16 18.59
C ILE A 478 -15.44 -1.78 19.13
N HIS A 479 -15.50 -0.64 19.81
CA HIS A 479 -16.70 0.12 20.10
C HIS A 479 -16.43 1.58 19.75
N LEU A 480 -16.87 1.96 18.57
CA LEU A 480 -16.74 3.31 18.06
C LEU A 480 -18.10 4.00 18.08
N ASP A 481 -18.21 5.04 18.88
CA ASP A 481 -19.34 6.00 18.83
C ASP A 481 -18.76 7.35 18.42
N HIS A 482 -19.00 7.75 17.18
CA HIS A 482 -18.48 8.98 16.62
C HIS A 482 -19.51 9.64 15.71
N MET A 483 -19.85 10.90 15.99
CA MET A 483 -20.81 11.70 15.22
C MET A 483 -22.18 11.01 15.01
N GLY A 484 -22.64 10.24 16.02
CA GLY A 484 -23.93 9.54 15.96
C GLY A 484 -23.90 8.24 15.14
N VAL A 485 -22.73 7.82 14.68
CA VAL A 485 -22.51 6.51 14.07
C VAL A 485 -21.85 5.62 15.11
N THR A 486 -22.48 4.47 15.40
CA THR A 486 -21.92 3.45 16.27
C THR A 486 -21.43 2.28 15.43
N VAL A 487 -20.20 1.80 15.68
CA VAL A 487 -19.66 0.60 15.06
C VAL A 487 -19.20 -0.36 16.14
N ASP A 488 -19.81 -1.53 16.19
CA ASP A 488 -19.50 -2.58 17.16
C ASP A 488 -18.72 -3.73 16.54
N GLY A 489 -17.70 -4.18 17.26
CA GLY A 489 -16.98 -5.41 16.98
C GLY A 489 -17.85 -6.65 17.27
N ASN A 490 -17.37 -7.80 16.76
CA ASN A 490 -18.06 -9.07 16.95
C ASN A 490 -17.04 -10.18 17.31
N PRO A 491 -16.96 -10.58 18.59
CA PRO A 491 -16.05 -11.65 19.04
C PRO A 491 -16.28 -13.01 18.36
N ASP A 492 -17.50 -13.25 17.84
CA ASP A 492 -17.91 -14.50 17.22
C ASP A 492 -17.56 -14.63 15.73
N LEU A 493 -16.83 -13.64 15.18
CA LEU A 493 -16.38 -13.67 13.79
C LEU A 493 -15.54 -14.92 13.51
N LYS A 494 -15.79 -15.52 12.34
CA LYS A 494 -15.01 -16.63 11.78
C LYS A 494 -13.91 -16.08 10.87
N ALA A 495 -12.82 -16.83 10.77
CA ALA A 495 -11.77 -16.51 9.81
C ALA A 495 -12.30 -16.54 8.37
N GLU A 496 -11.86 -15.59 7.57
CA GLU A 496 -12.03 -15.63 6.12
C GLU A 496 -11.14 -16.70 5.53
N THR A 497 -11.61 -17.36 4.49
CA THR A 497 -10.82 -18.35 3.75
C THR A 497 -10.97 -18.16 2.25
N SER A 498 -9.88 -18.36 1.52
CA SER A 498 -9.90 -18.29 0.06
C SER A 498 -9.31 -19.55 -0.58
N ARG A 499 -9.72 -19.78 -1.83
CA ARG A 499 -9.09 -20.73 -2.75
C ARG A 499 -8.84 -19.99 -4.05
N SER A 500 -7.62 -20.02 -4.52
CA SER A 500 -7.19 -19.38 -5.76
C SER A 500 -6.62 -20.41 -6.71
N PHE A 501 -6.97 -20.28 -7.97
CA PHE A 501 -6.32 -20.95 -9.08
C PHE A 501 -5.80 -19.91 -10.05
N ASP A 502 -4.53 -20.04 -10.41
CA ASP A 502 -3.82 -19.14 -11.30
C ASP A 502 -3.19 -19.94 -12.45
N THR A 503 -3.24 -19.42 -13.66
CA THR A 503 -2.49 -19.98 -14.79
C THR A 503 -2.07 -18.87 -15.75
N GLY A 504 -0.87 -18.98 -16.31
CA GLY A 504 -0.35 -17.94 -17.21
C GLY A 504 0.81 -18.40 -18.07
N LEU A 505 1.11 -17.57 -19.05
CA LEU A 505 2.24 -17.71 -19.95
C LEU A 505 3.17 -16.52 -19.81
N GLU A 506 4.45 -16.78 -19.84
CA GLU A 506 5.51 -15.77 -19.86
C GLU A 506 6.38 -15.98 -21.09
N TRP A 507 6.71 -14.86 -21.73
CA TRP A 507 7.65 -14.83 -22.85
C TRP A 507 8.75 -13.82 -22.56
N LYS A 508 9.98 -14.16 -22.90
CA LYS A 508 11.10 -13.24 -22.85
C LYS A 508 12.11 -13.55 -23.94
N ASP A 509 12.45 -12.55 -24.72
CA ASP A 509 13.62 -12.54 -25.59
C ASP A 509 14.50 -11.31 -25.28
N GLY A 510 15.49 -10.99 -26.10
CA GLY A 510 16.39 -9.86 -25.88
C GLY A 510 15.72 -8.48 -25.96
N LYS A 511 14.54 -8.35 -26.58
CA LYS A 511 13.84 -7.08 -26.83
C LYS A 511 12.45 -7.02 -26.22
N THR A 512 11.81 -8.18 -26.05
CA THR A 512 10.41 -8.29 -25.66
C THR A 512 10.27 -9.16 -24.42
N ALA A 513 9.46 -8.70 -23.47
CA ALA A 513 8.97 -9.54 -22.39
C ALA A 513 7.47 -9.31 -22.26
N TRP A 514 6.69 -10.38 -22.14
CA TRP A 514 5.28 -10.27 -21.85
C TRP A 514 4.83 -11.41 -20.93
N THR A 515 3.79 -11.11 -20.17
CA THR A 515 3.08 -12.07 -19.35
C THR A 515 1.58 -11.93 -19.60
N ILE A 516 0.87 -13.04 -19.57
CA ILE A 516 -0.58 -13.09 -19.55
C ILE A 516 -0.99 -14.13 -18.53
N SER A 517 -1.89 -13.79 -17.62
CA SER A 517 -2.38 -14.70 -16.58
C SER A 517 -3.89 -14.57 -16.39
N TRP A 518 -4.53 -15.69 -16.12
CA TRP A 518 -5.91 -15.78 -15.68
C TRP A 518 -5.98 -16.32 -14.27
N PHE A 519 -6.91 -15.81 -13.47
CA PHE A 519 -7.14 -16.25 -12.11
C PHE A 519 -8.63 -16.38 -11.77
N ASP A 520 -8.92 -17.31 -10.86
CA ASP A 520 -10.23 -17.52 -10.24
C ASP A 520 -10.02 -17.71 -8.73
N GLN A 521 -10.58 -16.81 -7.93
CA GLN A 521 -10.49 -16.86 -6.50
C GLN A 521 -11.87 -16.82 -5.85
N LYS A 522 -12.12 -17.74 -4.92
CA LYS A 522 -13.35 -17.83 -4.14
C LYS A 522 -13.08 -17.60 -2.68
N VAL A 523 -13.80 -16.66 -2.09
CA VAL A 523 -13.69 -16.27 -0.69
C VAL A 523 -14.94 -16.68 0.07
N LYS A 524 -14.77 -17.19 1.27
CA LYS A 524 -15.85 -17.53 2.20
C LYS A 524 -15.67 -16.78 3.51
N ASN A 525 -16.79 -16.49 4.18
CA ASN A 525 -16.85 -15.79 5.45
C ASN A 525 -16.21 -14.39 5.40
N LEU A 526 -16.35 -13.69 4.28
CA LEU A 526 -15.83 -12.33 4.14
C LEU A 526 -16.34 -11.46 5.29
N ILE A 527 -15.44 -10.78 5.99
CA ILE A 527 -15.77 -9.88 7.09
C ILE A 527 -16.10 -8.52 6.53
N ASP A 528 -17.26 -8.01 6.93
CA ASP A 528 -17.78 -6.70 6.55
C ASP A 528 -18.63 -6.17 7.72
N TYR A 529 -19.17 -4.99 7.62
CA TYR A 529 -20.10 -4.45 8.60
C TYR A 529 -21.48 -4.26 7.97
N GLU A 530 -22.53 -4.46 8.76
CA GLU A 530 -23.91 -4.24 8.34
C GLU A 530 -24.65 -3.39 9.36
N GLU A 531 -25.63 -2.65 8.87
CA GLU A 531 -26.52 -1.85 9.72
C GLU A 531 -27.43 -2.78 10.54
N MET A 532 -27.55 -2.48 11.83
CA MET A 532 -28.35 -3.30 12.73
C MET A 532 -29.83 -3.06 12.51
N ALA A 533 -30.61 -4.15 12.41
CA ALA A 533 -32.04 -4.06 12.17
C ALA A 533 -32.74 -3.27 13.27
N GLY A 534 -33.45 -2.18 12.87
CA GLY A 534 -34.26 -1.35 13.76
C GLY A 534 -33.53 -0.17 14.38
N SER A 535 -32.26 0.04 14.07
CA SER A 535 -31.51 1.24 14.46
C SER A 535 -30.91 1.91 13.21
N ALA A 536 -30.99 3.23 13.15
CA ALA A 536 -30.31 4.00 12.13
C ALA A 536 -28.90 4.35 12.61
N MET A 537 -27.87 4.15 11.74
CA MET A 537 -26.47 4.50 12.01
C MET A 537 -25.75 3.62 13.05
N GLU A 538 -26.29 2.44 13.40
CA GLU A 538 -25.60 1.44 14.20
C GLU A 538 -25.14 0.27 13.32
N TYR A 539 -23.86 -0.01 13.34
CA TYR A 539 -23.24 -1.05 12.50
C TYR A 539 -22.55 -2.09 13.36
N ARG A 540 -22.51 -3.32 12.87
CA ARG A 540 -21.78 -4.41 13.51
C ARG A 540 -20.99 -5.22 12.50
N TYR A 541 -19.79 -5.67 12.88
CA TYR A 541 -19.02 -6.59 12.07
C TYR A 541 -19.67 -7.97 11.97
N VAL A 542 -19.75 -8.49 10.76
CA VAL A 542 -20.36 -9.79 10.44
C VAL A 542 -19.56 -10.54 9.39
N ASN A 543 -19.70 -11.87 9.35
CA ASN A 543 -19.21 -12.64 8.22
C ASN A 543 -20.25 -12.63 7.09
N ARG A 544 -19.98 -11.90 6.02
CA ARG A 544 -20.75 -12.00 4.78
C ARG A 544 -20.40 -13.29 4.04
N LYS A 545 -21.29 -13.75 3.19
CA LYS A 545 -21.33 -15.16 2.80
C LYS A 545 -20.22 -15.60 1.86
N GLN A 546 -20.13 -15.09 0.64
CA GLN A 546 -19.16 -15.56 -0.36
C GLN A 546 -18.86 -14.47 -1.39
N ALA A 547 -17.59 -14.28 -1.71
CA ALA A 547 -17.16 -13.46 -2.84
C ALA A 547 -16.43 -14.31 -3.88
N GLU A 548 -16.57 -13.96 -5.14
CA GLU A 548 -15.81 -14.54 -6.24
C GLU A 548 -15.13 -13.43 -7.03
N LEU A 549 -13.84 -13.64 -7.28
CA LEU A 549 -12.97 -12.72 -8.00
C LEU A 549 -12.38 -13.47 -9.19
N LYS A 550 -12.63 -12.98 -10.38
CA LYS A 550 -12.08 -13.53 -11.64
C LYS A 550 -11.45 -12.43 -12.46
N GLY A 551 -10.35 -12.76 -13.10
CA GLY A 551 -9.72 -11.76 -13.94
C GLY A 551 -8.69 -12.30 -14.91
N LEU A 552 -8.30 -11.38 -15.78
CA LEU A 552 -7.21 -11.54 -16.74
C LEU A 552 -6.22 -10.39 -16.53
N GLU A 553 -4.97 -10.71 -16.41
CA GLU A 553 -3.87 -9.75 -16.29
C GLU A 553 -2.89 -9.94 -17.43
N GLY A 554 -2.39 -8.84 -17.97
CA GLY A 554 -1.38 -8.88 -19.02
C GLY A 554 -0.40 -7.71 -18.89
N GLU A 555 0.85 -8.00 -19.17
CA GLU A 555 1.93 -7.01 -19.24
C GLU A 555 2.79 -7.28 -20.46
N ILE A 556 3.23 -6.21 -21.10
CA ILE A 556 4.22 -6.24 -22.16
C ILE A 556 5.25 -5.14 -21.95
N SER A 557 6.53 -5.48 -22.10
CA SER A 557 7.65 -4.55 -22.17
C SER A 557 8.41 -4.78 -23.47
N TYR A 558 8.68 -3.70 -24.20
CA TYR A 558 9.34 -3.75 -25.49
C TYR A 558 10.42 -2.68 -25.60
N ALA A 559 11.66 -3.10 -25.90
CA ALA A 559 12.75 -2.19 -26.23
C ALA A 559 12.55 -1.64 -27.65
N LEU A 560 11.84 -0.51 -27.75
CA LEU A 560 11.42 0.12 -29.01
C LEU A 560 12.62 0.59 -29.84
N LEU A 561 13.55 1.30 -29.21
CA LEU A 561 14.79 1.84 -29.75
C LEU A 561 15.88 1.72 -28.67
N PRO A 562 17.17 1.89 -29.01
CA PRO A 562 18.20 2.02 -27.98
C PRO A 562 17.81 3.08 -26.96
N ARG A 563 17.77 2.71 -25.66
CA ARG A 563 17.39 3.60 -24.54
C ARG A 563 15.90 3.93 -24.41
N TRP A 564 15.04 3.44 -25.29
CA TRP A 564 13.60 3.64 -25.22
C TRP A 564 12.88 2.33 -24.94
N THR A 565 12.05 2.33 -23.93
CA THR A 565 11.22 1.17 -23.56
C THR A 565 9.76 1.58 -23.52
N VAL A 566 8.90 0.80 -24.15
CA VAL A 566 7.45 0.87 -24.01
C VAL A 566 7.02 -0.24 -23.07
N ARG A 567 6.19 0.11 -22.07
CA ARG A 567 5.53 -0.84 -21.16
C ARG A 567 4.03 -0.65 -21.24
N GLY A 568 3.29 -1.74 -21.35
CA GLY A 568 1.84 -1.76 -21.29
C GLY A 568 1.36 -2.76 -20.26
N THR A 569 0.36 -2.40 -19.46
CA THR A 569 -0.32 -3.31 -18.53
C THR A 569 -1.82 -3.25 -18.74
N TYR A 570 -2.49 -4.37 -18.50
CA TYR A 570 -3.95 -4.45 -18.56
C TYR A 570 -4.47 -5.47 -17.55
N THR A 571 -5.50 -5.07 -16.81
CA THR A 571 -6.25 -5.95 -15.90
C THR A 571 -7.73 -5.87 -16.20
N TYR A 572 -8.34 -7.01 -16.41
CA TYR A 572 -9.79 -7.20 -16.34
C TYR A 572 -10.15 -7.88 -15.04
N LEU A 573 -11.12 -7.33 -14.29
CA LEU A 573 -11.50 -7.81 -12.96
C LEU A 573 -13.04 -7.85 -12.82
N ASP A 574 -13.59 -9.02 -12.52
CA ASP A 574 -14.99 -9.19 -12.13
C ASP A 574 -15.04 -9.69 -10.68
N VAL A 575 -15.60 -8.87 -9.78
CA VAL A 575 -15.71 -9.15 -8.35
C VAL A 575 -17.16 -9.09 -7.93
N ARG A 576 -17.67 -10.22 -7.42
CA ARG A 576 -19.08 -10.36 -7.06
C ARG A 576 -19.28 -10.93 -5.67
N ASP A 577 -20.25 -10.36 -4.96
CA ASP A 577 -20.92 -11.06 -3.89
C ASP A 577 -21.78 -12.18 -4.51
N ARG A 578 -21.49 -13.42 -4.16
CA ARG A 578 -22.21 -14.59 -4.69
C ARG A 578 -23.52 -14.87 -3.96
N THR A 579 -23.73 -14.23 -2.84
CA THR A 579 -24.97 -14.37 -2.09
C THR A 579 -26.07 -13.51 -2.71
N GLU A 580 -25.77 -12.25 -2.98
CA GLU A 580 -26.70 -11.29 -3.54
C GLU A 580 -26.56 -11.15 -5.06
N ASN A 581 -25.54 -11.78 -5.63
CA ASN A 581 -25.15 -11.68 -7.05
C ASN A 581 -24.92 -10.22 -7.50
N THR A 582 -24.48 -9.39 -6.57
CA THR A 582 -24.16 -7.98 -6.80
C THR A 582 -22.67 -7.78 -7.02
N ARG A 583 -22.33 -6.66 -7.63
CA ARG A 583 -20.93 -6.26 -7.81
C ARG A 583 -20.43 -5.62 -6.54
N LEU A 584 -19.21 -5.97 -6.09
CA LEU A 584 -18.60 -5.30 -4.94
C LEU A 584 -18.12 -3.88 -5.33
N PRO A 585 -18.35 -2.87 -4.48
CA PRO A 585 -17.98 -1.48 -4.75
C PRO A 585 -16.46 -1.23 -4.63
N ASN A 586 -16.04 -0.03 -5.01
CA ASN A 586 -14.66 0.49 -4.93
C ASN A 586 -13.65 -0.28 -5.79
N ARG A 587 -14.09 -0.79 -6.97
CA ARG A 587 -13.23 -1.59 -7.85
C ARG A 587 -13.45 -1.23 -9.30
N SER A 588 -12.33 -1.09 -10.03
CA SER A 588 -12.34 -0.93 -11.49
C SER A 588 -12.55 -2.30 -12.17
N ARG A 589 -13.41 -2.37 -13.18
CA ARG A 589 -13.49 -3.57 -14.02
C ARG A 589 -12.33 -3.66 -15.00
N HIS A 590 -11.85 -2.52 -15.48
CA HIS A 590 -10.74 -2.45 -16.41
C HIS A 590 -9.72 -1.41 -15.90
N THR A 591 -8.49 -1.83 -15.76
CA THR A 591 -7.34 -0.97 -15.53
C THR A 591 -6.31 -1.20 -16.62
N ALA A 592 -5.73 -0.12 -17.15
CA ALA A 592 -4.67 -0.21 -18.13
C ALA A 592 -3.65 0.90 -17.91
N MET A 593 -2.40 0.63 -18.22
CA MET A 593 -1.34 1.63 -18.25
C MET A 593 -0.52 1.45 -19.53
N VAL A 594 -0.10 2.57 -20.12
CA VAL A 594 0.90 2.60 -21.17
C VAL A 594 1.95 3.61 -20.79
N ALA A 595 3.21 3.20 -20.76
CA ALA A 595 4.36 4.02 -20.42
C ALA A 595 5.40 4.00 -21.54
N LEU A 596 6.01 5.14 -21.78
CA LEU A 596 7.20 5.30 -22.61
C LEU A 596 8.33 5.85 -21.73
N SER A 597 9.39 5.10 -21.57
CA SER A 597 10.55 5.45 -20.76
C SER A 597 11.78 5.68 -21.67
N TYR A 598 12.58 6.66 -21.29
CA TYR A 598 13.88 6.96 -21.87
C TYR A 598 14.96 6.96 -20.80
N ASP A 599 16.12 6.35 -21.09
CA ASP A 599 17.28 6.35 -20.21
C ASP A 599 18.56 6.56 -21.05
N SER A 600 19.17 7.73 -20.92
CA SER A 600 20.37 8.06 -21.68
C SER A 600 21.58 7.21 -21.32
N LYS A 601 21.63 6.63 -20.11
CA LYS A 601 22.77 5.92 -19.52
C LYS A 601 24.08 6.73 -19.52
N ALA A 602 24.00 8.00 -19.89
CA ALA A 602 25.14 8.90 -19.94
C ALA A 602 25.29 9.64 -18.63
N PRO A 603 26.52 9.88 -18.12
CA PRO A 603 26.74 10.61 -16.87
C PRO A 603 26.12 12.00 -16.84
N TYR A 604 25.97 12.64 -17.99
CA TYR A 604 25.33 13.95 -18.17
C TYR A 604 24.00 13.85 -18.94
N GLY A 605 23.32 12.74 -18.75
CA GLY A 605 22.16 12.38 -19.54
C GLY A 605 20.85 12.92 -19.02
N LEU A 606 19.81 12.66 -19.79
CA LEU A 606 18.42 12.85 -19.44
C LEU A 606 17.77 11.48 -19.35
N SER A 607 16.98 11.24 -18.33
CA SER A 607 16.08 10.09 -18.23
C SER A 607 14.68 10.55 -17.85
N GLY A 608 13.69 9.70 -18.07
CA GLY A 608 12.33 10.04 -17.70
C GLY A 608 11.30 9.08 -18.25
N MET A 609 10.07 9.31 -17.87
CA MET A 609 8.93 8.50 -18.24
C MET A 609 7.69 9.37 -18.44
N ILE A 610 6.94 9.10 -19.49
CA ILE A 610 5.57 9.55 -19.66
C ILE A 610 4.67 8.33 -19.64
N TRP A 611 3.59 8.39 -18.87
CA TRP A 611 2.64 7.29 -18.82
C TRP A 611 1.21 7.76 -18.71
N SER A 612 0.31 6.95 -19.22
CA SER A 612 -1.13 7.13 -19.09
C SER A 612 -1.70 5.94 -18.31
N ALA A 613 -2.37 6.22 -17.21
CA ALA A 613 -3.14 5.27 -16.43
C ALA A 613 -4.63 5.45 -16.74
N PHE A 614 -5.29 4.37 -17.14
CA PHE A 614 -6.69 4.36 -17.54
C PHE A 614 -7.49 3.43 -16.63
N LYS A 615 -8.62 3.92 -16.11
CA LYS A 615 -9.58 3.15 -15.33
C LYS A 615 -10.97 3.26 -15.93
N ARG A 616 -11.65 2.13 -16.02
CA ARG A 616 -13.00 2.07 -16.58
C ARG A 616 -13.90 1.20 -15.72
N ASP A 617 -15.18 1.61 -15.64
CA ASP A 617 -16.21 0.94 -14.86
C ASP A 617 -15.80 0.78 -13.38
N PHE A 618 -15.21 1.82 -12.80
CA PHE A 618 -15.00 1.90 -11.35
C PHE A 618 -16.37 2.10 -10.68
N TYR A 619 -16.80 1.10 -9.92
CA TYR A 619 -18.12 1.11 -9.30
C TYR A 619 -18.04 1.70 -7.90
N PHE A 620 -18.67 2.86 -7.70
CA PHE A 620 -18.71 3.58 -6.44
C PHE A 620 -20.04 4.32 -6.31
N ASP A 621 -20.70 4.22 -5.15
CA ASP A 621 -21.96 4.89 -4.85
C ASP A 621 -23.01 4.73 -5.96
N ASP A 622 -23.28 3.47 -6.34
CA ASP A 622 -24.21 3.04 -7.40
C ASP A 622 -23.95 3.66 -8.79
N ARG A 623 -22.74 4.17 -9.01
CA ARG A 623 -22.31 4.78 -10.27
C ARG A 623 -21.03 4.13 -10.81
N ASN A 624 -20.89 4.17 -12.13
CA ASN A 624 -19.66 3.77 -12.79
C ASN A 624 -18.88 5.01 -13.26
N TYR A 625 -17.63 5.07 -12.89
CA TYR A 625 -16.69 6.13 -13.29
C TYR A 625 -15.68 5.59 -14.29
N THR A 626 -15.26 6.47 -15.20
CA THR A 626 -14.22 6.18 -16.19
C THR A 626 -13.34 7.41 -16.35
N TRP A 627 -12.02 7.23 -16.24
CA TRP A 627 -11.07 8.31 -16.41
C TRP A 627 -9.70 7.81 -16.85
N ASN A 628 -8.86 8.74 -17.26
CA ASN A 628 -7.45 8.53 -17.48
C ASN A 628 -6.65 9.68 -16.90
N GLU A 629 -5.45 9.38 -16.44
CA GLU A 629 -4.45 10.32 -15.99
C GLU A 629 -3.21 10.16 -16.85
N VAL A 630 -2.63 11.28 -17.28
CA VAL A 630 -1.36 11.30 -17.99
C VAL A 630 -0.34 11.96 -17.10
N ASN A 631 0.80 11.29 -16.91
CA ASN A 631 1.84 11.72 -15.99
C ASN A 631 3.19 11.81 -16.71
N LEU A 632 4.06 12.70 -16.23
CA LEU A 632 5.40 12.91 -16.76
C LEU A 632 6.40 13.03 -15.62
N SER A 633 7.51 12.32 -15.71
CA SER A 633 8.68 12.49 -14.85
C SER A 633 9.93 12.63 -15.69
N LEU A 634 10.79 13.57 -15.35
CA LEU A 634 12.06 13.86 -16.02
C LEU A 634 13.17 13.97 -14.98
N GLN A 635 14.35 13.47 -15.33
CA GLN A 635 15.55 13.52 -14.51
C GLN A 635 16.74 13.95 -15.36
N LYS A 636 17.49 14.93 -14.85
CA LYS A 636 18.73 15.39 -15.45
C LYS A 636 19.90 15.02 -14.54
N HIS A 637 20.83 14.26 -15.07
CA HIS A 637 22.04 13.84 -14.37
C HIS A 637 23.22 14.76 -14.75
N TRP A 638 24.04 15.13 -13.77
CA TRP A 638 25.33 15.80 -13.94
C TRP A 638 26.41 14.95 -13.28
N GLY A 639 26.97 14.06 -14.08
CA GLY A 639 27.84 12.99 -13.59
C GLY A 639 27.05 11.94 -12.78
N GLU A 640 27.75 11.28 -11.89
CA GLU A 640 27.14 10.31 -10.95
C GLU A 640 26.68 11.00 -9.64
N LYS A 641 27.04 12.28 -9.47
CA LYS A 641 26.90 12.99 -8.19
C LYS A 641 25.62 13.79 -8.05
N PHE A 642 25.12 14.39 -9.12
CA PHE A 642 23.96 15.27 -9.03
C PHE A 642 22.84 14.84 -9.95
N THR A 643 21.63 14.81 -9.44
CA THR A 643 20.41 14.56 -10.19
C THR A 643 19.35 15.60 -9.84
N ALA A 644 18.84 16.32 -10.83
CA ALA A 644 17.63 17.11 -10.68
C ALA A 644 16.45 16.32 -11.26
N SER A 645 15.32 16.36 -10.56
CA SER A 645 14.08 15.72 -10.95
C SER A 645 12.95 16.75 -11.08
N PHE A 646 12.05 16.51 -12.02
CA PHE A 646 10.84 17.29 -12.23
C PHE A 646 9.72 16.37 -12.70
N GLY A 647 8.52 16.56 -12.19
CA GLY A 647 7.37 15.80 -12.65
C GLY A 647 6.07 16.56 -12.60
N LEU A 648 5.15 16.11 -13.44
CA LEU A 648 3.77 16.58 -13.52
C LEU A 648 2.85 15.37 -13.51
N TYR A 649 1.99 15.30 -12.52
CA TYR A 649 0.94 14.30 -12.45
C TYR A 649 -0.39 14.88 -12.93
N ASN A 650 -1.23 14.02 -13.50
CA ASN A 650 -2.53 14.39 -14.05
C ASN A 650 -2.46 15.60 -15.00
N LEU A 651 -1.59 15.52 -16.02
CA LEU A 651 -1.38 16.58 -17.03
C LEU A 651 -2.68 17.10 -17.67
N LEU A 652 -3.70 16.24 -17.76
CA LEU A 652 -5.00 16.56 -18.34
C LEU A 652 -5.92 17.33 -17.39
N ASP A 653 -5.46 17.59 -16.17
CA ASP A 653 -6.22 18.27 -15.10
C ASP A 653 -7.59 17.63 -14.84
N ARG A 654 -7.65 16.30 -14.85
CA ARG A 654 -8.88 15.58 -14.62
C ARG A 654 -9.28 15.66 -13.15
N LYS A 655 -10.52 16.08 -12.88
CA LYS A 655 -11.08 16.18 -11.53
C LYS A 655 -12.31 15.31 -11.45
N ILE A 656 -12.44 14.52 -10.36
CA ILE A 656 -13.63 13.73 -10.03
C ILE A 656 -13.82 13.82 -8.52
N ASP A 657 -14.69 14.74 -8.10
CA ASP A 657 -14.89 15.08 -6.70
C ASP A 657 -15.35 13.89 -5.85
N ALA A 658 -16.25 13.07 -6.40
CA ALA A 658 -16.74 11.87 -5.72
C ALA A 658 -15.65 10.84 -5.39
N LEU A 659 -14.53 10.85 -6.13
CA LEU A 659 -13.41 9.93 -5.97
C LEU A 659 -12.17 10.63 -5.37
N TYR A 660 -12.29 11.88 -4.93
CA TYR A 660 -11.18 12.71 -4.43
C TYR A 660 -10.00 12.80 -5.40
N ILE A 661 -10.26 12.74 -6.72
CA ILE A 661 -9.26 12.97 -7.75
C ILE A 661 -9.15 14.48 -7.95
N HIS A 662 -8.10 15.06 -7.38
CA HIS A 662 -7.78 16.47 -7.58
C HIS A 662 -6.95 16.66 -8.85
N GLY A 663 -6.98 17.83 -9.40
CA GLY A 663 -6.39 18.16 -10.69
C GLY A 663 -4.88 17.92 -10.79
N ARG A 664 -4.23 18.68 -11.64
CA ARG A 664 -2.79 18.60 -11.90
C ARG A 664 -1.98 18.90 -10.65
N SER A 665 -0.93 18.11 -10.42
CA SER A 665 0.09 18.38 -9.40
C SER A 665 1.50 18.31 -9.98
N TRP A 666 2.47 18.90 -9.27
CA TRP A 666 3.85 18.95 -9.70
C TRP A 666 4.82 18.65 -8.57
N PHE A 667 6.01 18.23 -8.95
CA PHE A 667 7.15 18.18 -8.04
C PHE A 667 8.44 18.61 -8.75
N ALA A 668 9.41 19.09 -7.97
CA ALA A 668 10.77 19.34 -8.37
C ALA A 668 11.73 18.96 -7.23
N GLY A 669 12.86 18.39 -7.56
CA GLY A 669 13.82 17.95 -6.55
C GLY A 669 15.25 17.96 -7.06
N MET A 670 16.18 17.84 -6.11
CA MET A 670 17.59 17.69 -6.38
C MET A 670 18.20 16.73 -5.38
N GLU A 671 19.07 15.85 -5.86
CA GLU A 671 19.83 14.89 -5.08
C GLU A 671 21.31 15.02 -5.40
N MET A 672 22.12 14.89 -4.36
CA MET A 672 23.57 14.76 -4.46
C MET A 672 23.98 13.39 -3.90
N LYS A 673 24.85 12.66 -4.61
CA LYS A 673 25.45 11.39 -4.20
C LYS A 673 26.97 11.55 -4.03
N TRP A 674 27.59 10.85 -3.06
CA TRP A 674 29.05 10.87 -2.79
C TRP A 674 29.61 9.56 -2.31
#